data_eba0d3390f6f580ad172735d1c97cf98
#
_entry.id   eba0d3390f6f580ad172735d1c97cf98
#
_cell.length_a   1.000
_cell.length_b   1.000
_cell.length_c   1.000
_cell.angle_alpha   90.00
_cell.angle_beta   90.00
_cell.angle_gamma   90.00
#
_symmetry.space_group_name_H-M   'P 1'
#
loop_
_entity.id
_entity.type
_entity.pdbx_description
1 polymer ?
#
loop_
_entity_poly.entity_id
_entity_poly.type
_entity_poly.pdbx_seq_one_letter_code
_entity_poly.pdbx_strand_id
1 'polypeptide(L)'
;MGLAFAGMLMASCTDSPTAVADYQVVPMPLEITAASQGSFLLKSGETICYTAGNEKMKKNAEFLAAFIKEQTGIALKVAEGDGEEGIVLRLGLEADSPEAYRLKVDERKVEISAPSEAGVFYGIQTLRKSVSVHEGAGAVELPAVEINDSPRFSYRGMMLDVGRHMFSMDEIKTYIDMLALHNINRFHWHLSEDQGWRIEIKKYPKLTEIGSKRSETVIGRNSGQYDGKPYGGFYTQEQAREIVAYAAERYITVIPEIDLPGHMQAALAAYPELGCTGGPYEVWRMWGISDNVLCAGNDKTIQFIKDVLAEIIDIFPSEYIHVGGDECPKVKWETCPKCQARIKALGIKGDSKHSKEEYLQSYVIQEAEKFLTENGRSMIGWDEILEGGLAPNATVMSWRGEAGGIEAARQQHNVIMTPNTYLYFDYYQAKDTDSEPLAIGGYLPMERVYSYEPMPSALSPEEQKFITGVQANLWTEYIPTMAQAQYMVLPRMAALCETQWSAPEKKQDYQGFLKRTARLTRIYQLKGWNYATHIFDVNVNIAPNTETGKLDVTASTIDDAPVYYTLDGTEPTTASSKYENGLTIDAACVLRMMAVRPEGNSRITRDSIAFSKSTAKPITMLQPINKPYEFKGATTLVDGMTGDRNYKTGRWIAFYKNDMEAVIDLKEATEISSMTLRTCVEKGDWTFDTRGITVEVSDDNKTFKKVASEAYPAMKETDANQIYTHTLTFDPVKTRYVKVTALSEQNIPAWHGGKGNPGFLFVDEIVLN
;
A
#
# COMPACT_ATOMS: atom_id res chain seq x y z
N MET A 1 -68.58 -0.20 -50.18
CA MET A 1 -68.72 0.29 -48.81
C MET A 1 -68.06 -0.75 -47.90
N GLY A 2 -66.88 -0.55 -47.51
CA GLY A 2 -66.15 -1.40 -46.60
C GLY A 2 -65.35 -0.49 -45.68
N LEU A 3 -65.77 -0.34 -44.44
CA LEU A 3 -65.07 0.40 -43.38
C LEU A 3 -63.90 -0.44 -42.88
N ALA A 4 -62.70 0.08 -43.05
CA ALA A 4 -61.49 -0.43 -42.36
C ALA A 4 -61.37 0.19 -40.94
N PHE A 5 -61.43 -0.62 -39.88
CA PHE A 5 -61.16 -0.25 -38.55
C PHE A 5 -59.61 -0.33 -38.36
N ALA A 6 -59.00 0.82 -38.25
CA ALA A 6 -57.61 0.91 -37.82
C ALA A 6 -57.57 0.78 -36.29
N GLY A 7 -57.16 -0.36 -35.77
CA GLY A 7 -56.86 -0.55 -34.37
C GLY A 7 -55.49 0.08 -34.04
N MET A 8 -55.49 1.19 -33.29
CA MET A 8 -54.32 1.72 -32.65
C MET A 8 -53.92 0.78 -31.50
N LEU A 9 -52.89 -0.03 -31.71
CA LEU A 9 -52.17 -0.69 -30.61
C LEU A 9 -51.40 0.40 -29.86
N MET A 10 -51.92 0.81 -28.72
CA MET A 10 -51.15 1.52 -27.71
C MET A 10 -50.15 0.50 -27.16
N ALA A 11 -48.90 0.57 -27.61
CA ALA A 11 -47.80 -0.10 -26.94
C ALA A 11 -47.64 0.56 -25.57
N SER A 12 -48.08 -0.12 -24.53
CA SER A 12 -47.69 0.16 -23.16
C SER A 12 -46.17 -0.11 -23.08
N CYS A 13 -45.36 0.94 -23.13
CA CYS A 13 -43.98 0.85 -22.69
C CYS A 13 -44.02 0.58 -21.18
N THR A 14 -44.00 -0.68 -20.78
CA THR A 14 -43.59 -1.05 -19.43
C THR A 14 -42.10 -0.77 -19.36
N ASP A 15 -41.71 0.23 -18.57
CA ASP A 15 -40.30 0.48 -18.22
C ASP A 15 -39.73 -0.77 -17.57
N SER A 16 -39.20 -1.70 -18.35
CA SER A 16 -38.49 -2.87 -17.82
C SER A 16 -37.15 -2.40 -17.29
N PRO A 17 -36.77 -2.75 -16.06
CA PRO A 17 -35.45 -2.40 -15.52
C PRO A 17 -34.39 -3.02 -16.42
N THR A 18 -33.35 -2.23 -16.73
CA THR A 18 -32.23 -2.70 -17.55
C THR A 18 -31.08 -3.21 -16.67
N ALA A 19 -31.11 -2.94 -15.35
CA ALA A 19 -30.14 -3.36 -14.39
C ALA A 19 -30.77 -3.60 -13.03
N VAL A 20 -30.09 -4.42 -12.22
CA VAL A 20 -30.45 -4.70 -10.81
C VAL A 20 -29.29 -4.32 -9.91
N ALA A 21 -29.56 -3.59 -8.84
CA ALA A 21 -28.55 -3.21 -7.86
C ALA A 21 -28.07 -4.40 -7.04
N ASP A 22 -26.79 -4.37 -6.67
CA ASP A 22 -26.16 -5.35 -5.79
C ASP A 22 -25.51 -4.64 -4.60
N TYR A 23 -26.02 -4.90 -3.41
CA TYR A 23 -25.60 -4.24 -2.17
C TYR A 23 -24.31 -4.81 -1.55
N GLN A 24 -23.74 -5.87 -2.12
CA GLN A 24 -22.43 -6.36 -1.74
C GLN A 24 -21.36 -5.47 -2.37
N VAL A 25 -21.07 -4.35 -1.74
CA VAL A 25 -20.13 -3.32 -2.24
C VAL A 25 -18.79 -3.34 -1.50
N VAL A 26 -17.89 -2.42 -1.83
CA VAL A 26 -16.63 -2.17 -1.13
C VAL A 26 -16.69 -0.78 -0.49
N PRO A 27 -16.49 -0.64 0.84
CA PRO A 27 -16.37 -1.71 1.83
C PRO A 27 -17.68 -2.50 1.99
N MET A 28 -17.56 -3.75 2.45
CA MET A 28 -18.73 -4.60 2.71
C MET A 28 -19.49 -4.06 3.92
N PRO A 29 -20.79 -3.72 3.79
CA PRO A 29 -21.59 -3.28 4.91
C PRO A 29 -21.68 -4.29 6.06
N LEU A 30 -21.77 -3.79 7.28
CA LEU A 30 -21.78 -4.62 8.49
C LEU A 30 -22.96 -5.61 8.50
N GLU A 31 -24.15 -5.13 8.15
CA GLU A 31 -25.35 -5.96 8.10
C GLU A 31 -26.16 -5.67 6.84
N ILE A 32 -26.50 -6.70 6.09
CA ILE A 32 -27.39 -6.65 4.92
C ILE A 32 -28.52 -7.66 5.15
N THR A 33 -29.73 -7.17 5.34
CA THR A 33 -30.92 -8.01 5.53
C THR A 33 -31.82 -7.84 4.31
N ALA A 34 -31.86 -8.84 3.42
CA ALA A 34 -32.77 -8.83 2.30
C ALA A 34 -34.22 -8.97 2.76
N ALA A 35 -35.11 -8.16 2.23
CA ALA A 35 -36.55 -8.37 2.42
C ALA A 35 -37.06 -9.53 1.53
N SER A 36 -38.12 -10.17 1.95
CA SER A 36 -38.65 -11.36 1.25
C SER A 36 -39.25 -11.04 -0.12
N GLN A 37 -39.70 -9.82 -0.35
CA GLN A 37 -40.34 -9.37 -1.61
C GLN A 37 -40.27 -7.85 -1.77
N GLY A 38 -40.38 -7.37 -3.01
CA GLY A 38 -40.45 -5.98 -3.39
C GLY A 38 -39.15 -5.39 -3.91
N SER A 39 -39.26 -4.34 -4.67
CA SER A 39 -38.16 -3.55 -5.20
C SER A 39 -38.57 -2.12 -5.48
N PHE A 40 -37.70 -1.16 -5.37
CA PHE A 40 -37.87 0.20 -5.82
C PHE A 40 -37.35 0.33 -7.25
N LEU A 41 -38.14 0.92 -8.14
CA LEU A 41 -37.71 1.17 -9.51
C LEU A 41 -37.16 2.58 -9.65
N LEU A 42 -35.83 2.71 -9.64
CA LEU A 42 -35.12 3.98 -9.83
C LEU A 42 -35.17 4.40 -11.29
N LYS A 43 -35.82 5.53 -11.58
CA LYS A 43 -36.00 6.07 -12.94
C LYS A 43 -35.92 7.59 -12.96
N SER A 44 -35.81 8.16 -14.17
CA SER A 44 -35.75 9.62 -14.31
C SER A 44 -37.04 10.28 -13.82
N GLY A 45 -36.83 11.40 -13.10
CA GLY A 45 -37.94 12.19 -12.52
C GLY A 45 -38.22 11.88 -11.06
N GLU A 46 -37.69 10.78 -10.51
CA GLU A 46 -37.73 10.53 -9.05
C GLU A 46 -37.10 11.69 -8.29
N THR A 47 -37.57 11.92 -7.05
CA THR A 47 -37.11 13.03 -6.20
C THR A 47 -36.27 12.53 -5.05
N ILE A 48 -35.16 13.22 -4.78
CA ILE A 48 -34.37 13.09 -3.56
C ILE A 48 -34.84 14.19 -2.62
N CYS A 49 -35.49 13.79 -1.52
CA CYS A 49 -35.90 14.70 -0.45
C CYS A 49 -34.83 14.74 0.65
N TYR A 50 -34.54 15.91 1.22
CA TYR A 50 -33.58 16.07 2.28
C TYR A 50 -34.13 16.97 3.42
N THR A 51 -33.59 16.79 4.65
CA THR A 51 -33.99 17.56 5.84
C THR A 51 -33.94 19.06 5.60
N ALA A 52 -35.07 19.74 5.83
CA ALA A 52 -35.24 21.16 5.60
C ALA A 52 -34.25 22.06 6.37
N GLY A 53 -33.77 23.13 5.74
CA GLY A 53 -32.87 24.11 6.33
C GLY A 53 -31.42 23.63 6.55
N ASN A 54 -31.04 22.48 5.97
CA ASN A 54 -29.69 21.91 6.13
C ASN A 54 -28.91 21.91 4.79
N GLU A 55 -28.00 22.88 4.62
CA GLU A 55 -27.19 23.03 3.39
C GLU A 55 -26.27 21.84 3.13
N LYS A 56 -25.75 21.17 4.17
CA LYS A 56 -24.94 19.95 4.00
C LYS A 56 -25.78 18.79 3.47
N MET A 57 -27.00 18.64 3.97
CA MET A 57 -27.94 17.62 3.47
C MET A 57 -28.35 17.89 2.03
N LYS A 58 -28.56 19.17 1.65
CA LYS A 58 -28.77 19.57 0.27
C LYS A 58 -27.60 19.15 -0.62
N LYS A 59 -26.36 19.42 -0.19
CA LYS A 59 -25.15 19.04 -0.90
C LYS A 59 -25.05 17.50 -1.06
N ASN A 60 -25.39 16.75 -0.03
CA ASN A 60 -25.48 15.28 -0.08
C ASN A 60 -26.49 14.81 -1.13
N ALA A 61 -27.67 15.43 -1.21
CA ALA A 61 -28.68 15.12 -2.21
C ALA A 61 -28.19 15.44 -3.65
N GLU A 62 -27.49 16.58 -3.81
CA GLU A 62 -26.87 16.96 -5.08
C GLU A 62 -25.78 15.98 -5.51
N PHE A 63 -24.93 15.50 -4.59
CA PHE A 63 -23.95 14.45 -4.85
C PHE A 63 -24.61 13.17 -5.31
N LEU A 64 -25.66 12.70 -4.62
CA LEU A 64 -26.37 11.48 -5.03
C LEU A 64 -26.98 11.62 -6.44
N ALA A 65 -27.64 12.75 -6.71
CA ALA A 65 -28.21 13.01 -8.05
C ALA A 65 -27.15 13.01 -9.15
N ALA A 66 -26.00 13.64 -8.86
CA ALA A 66 -24.87 13.67 -9.80
C ALA A 66 -24.26 12.27 -10.03
N PHE A 67 -24.04 11.47 -8.99
CA PHE A 67 -23.48 10.12 -9.10
C PHE A 67 -24.40 9.19 -9.89
N ILE A 68 -25.70 9.18 -9.61
CA ILE A 68 -26.67 8.35 -10.33
C ILE A 68 -26.73 8.77 -11.80
N LYS A 69 -26.79 10.08 -12.07
CA LYS A 69 -26.82 10.59 -13.46
C LYS A 69 -25.55 10.20 -14.22
N GLU A 70 -24.38 10.33 -13.60
CA GLU A 70 -23.11 9.96 -14.22
C GLU A 70 -23.03 8.46 -14.56
N GLN A 71 -23.48 7.60 -13.64
CA GLN A 71 -23.38 6.15 -13.80
C GLN A 71 -24.44 5.53 -14.71
N THR A 72 -25.62 6.15 -14.84
CA THR A 72 -26.77 5.53 -15.49
C THR A 72 -27.47 6.43 -16.56
N GLY A 73 -27.23 7.73 -16.51
CA GLY A 73 -27.98 8.71 -17.29
C GLY A 73 -29.33 9.11 -16.65
N ILE A 74 -29.74 8.46 -15.54
CA ILE A 74 -30.98 8.74 -14.83
C ILE A 74 -30.90 10.10 -14.15
N ALA A 75 -31.81 11.03 -14.51
CA ALA A 75 -31.85 12.36 -13.93
C ALA A 75 -32.84 12.43 -12.75
N LEU A 76 -32.36 12.73 -11.56
CA LEU A 76 -33.12 12.85 -10.33
C LEU A 76 -33.34 14.34 -9.98
N LYS A 77 -34.47 14.65 -9.33
CA LYS A 77 -34.79 15.96 -8.79
C LYS A 77 -34.30 16.03 -7.33
N VAL A 78 -33.93 17.22 -6.88
CA VAL A 78 -33.59 17.47 -5.49
C VAL A 78 -34.59 18.43 -4.90
N ALA A 79 -35.19 18.09 -3.76
CA ALA A 79 -36.20 18.92 -3.09
C ALA A 79 -36.00 18.90 -1.55
N GLU A 80 -36.31 20.03 -0.93
CA GLU A 80 -36.31 20.18 0.53
C GLU A 80 -37.62 19.62 1.12
N GLY A 81 -37.55 18.90 2.21
CA GLY A 81 -38.69 18.41 2.98
C GLY A 81 -38.65 16.92 3.30
N ASP A 82 -39.66 16.48 4.06
CA ASP A 82 -39.85 15.08 4.49
C ASP A 82 -40.69 14.32 3.46
N GLY A 83 -40.01 13.70 2.47
CA GLY A 83 -40.66 12.86 1.46
C GLY A 83 -41.21 11.54 2.05
N GLU A 84 -42.41 11.14 1.59
CA GLU A 84 -42.98 9.82 1.91
C GLU A 84 -42.69 8.76 0.83
N GLU A 85 -42.31 9.20 -0.35
CA GLU A 85 -41.96 8.37 -1.54
C GLU A 85 -40.68 8.88 -2.18
N GLY A 86 -40.06 8.07 -3.05
CA GLY A 86 -38.83 8.39 -3.73
C GLY A 86 -37.57 8.13 -2.85
N ILE A 87 -36.57 8.97 -2.96
CA ILE A 87 -35.33 8.84 -2.18
C ILE A 87 -35.37 9.86 -1.05
N VAL A 88 -35.13 9.46 0.18
CA VAL A 88 -35.24 10.30 1.37
C VAL A 88 -33.95 10.24 2.19
N LEU A 89 -33.35 11.41 2.41
CA LEU A 89 -32.16 11.59 3.26
C LEU A 89 -32.58 12.22 4.60
N ARG A 90 -32.34 11.53 5.71
CA ARG A 90 -32.76 11.96 7.04
C ARG A 90 -31.63 11.95 8.06
N LEU A 91 -31.72 12.86 9.01
CA LEU A 91 -30.98 12.83 10.28
C LEU A 91 -31.86 12.25 11.40
N GLY A 92 -31.21 11.89 12.54
CA GLY A 92 -31.90 11.45 13.74
C GLY A 92 -31.88 9.95 13.99
N LEU A 93 -31.06 9.19 13.24
CA LEU A 93 -30.73 7.82 13.61
C LEU A 93 -29.91 7.84 14.92
N GLU A 94 -30.28 7.01 15.89
CA GLU A 94 -29.50 6.78 17.10
C GLU A 94 -28.45 5.70 16.83
N ALA A 95 -27.17 6.01 17.00
CA ALA A 95 -26.06 5.08 16.88
C ALA A 95 -24.82 5.63 17.61
N ASP A 96 -23.88 4.75 18.01
CA ASP A 96 -22.68 5.10 18.74
C ASP A 96 -21.69 5.94 17.88
N SER A 97 -21.59 5.63 16.58
CA SER A 97 -20.76 6.38 15.66
C SER A 97 -21.55 7.45 14.93
N PRO A 98 -21.06 8.70 14.86
CA PRO A 98 -21.68 9.74 14.06
C PRO A 98 -21.65 9.45 12.55
N GLU A 99 -20.80 8.51 12.12
CA GLU A 99 -20.63 8.11 10.72
C GLU A 99 -21.45 6.82 10.37
N ALA A 100 -22.19 6.26 11.33
CA ALA A 100 -23.11 5.16 11.09
C ALA A 100 -24.27 5.60 10.18
N TYR A 101 -24.87 4.64 9.47
CA TYR A 101 -26.07 4.89 8.67
C TYR A 101 -26.95 3.65 8.58
N ARG A 102 -28.22 3.89 8.26
CA ARG A 102 -29.15 2.87 7.83
C ARG A 102 -29.66 3.21 6.41
N LEU A 103 -29.55 2.27 5.49
CA LEU A 103 -30.15 2.33 4.17
C LEU A 103 -31.29 1.30 4.10
N LYS A 104 -32.52 1.78 3.87
CA LYS A 104 -33.70 0.94 3.73
C LYS A 104 -34.35 1.16 2.38
N VAL A 105 -34.64 0.08 1.67
CA VAL A 105 -35.34 0.07 0.38
C VAL A 105 -36.60 -0.73 0.51
N ASP A 106 -37.72 -0.17 0.11
CA ASP A 106 -39.00 -0.84 -0.09
C ASP A 106 -39.59 -0.46 -1.46
N GLU A 107 -40.80 -0.91 -1.80
CA GLU A 107 -41.43 -0.68 -3.13
C GLU A 107 -41.67 0.82 -3.45
N ARG A 108 -41.75 1.70 -2.48
CA ARG A 108 -42.06 3.11 -2.64
C ARG A 108 -40.92 4.05 -2.31
N LYS A 109 -39.97 3.59 -1.48
CA LYS A 109 -38.99 4.49 -0.86
C LYS A 109 -37.61 3.86 -0.75
N VAL A 110 -36.61 4.71 -0.98
CA VAL A 110 -35.21 4.48 -0.56
C VAL A 110 -34.90 5.48 0.53
N GLU A 111 -34.71 5.04 1.76
CA GLU A 111 -34.40 5.90 2.89
C GLU A 111 -32.96 5.70 3.36
N ILE A 112 -32.18 6.80 3.43
CA ILE A 112 -30.88 6.85 4.08
C ILE A 112 -31.01 7.70 5.33
N SER A 113 -30.83 7.09 6.49
CA SER A 113 -30.88 7.79 7.79
C SER A 113 -29.59 7.61 8.56
N ALA A 114 -29.14 8.66 9.26
CA ALA A 114 -27.89 8.67 10.00
C ALA A 114 -27.92 9.62 11.21
N PRO A 115 -26.97 9.51 12.17
CA PRO A 115 -26.80 10.47 13.25
C PRO A 115 -26.29 11.84 12.76
N SER A 116 -25.51 11.86 11.68
CA SER A 116 -24.90 13.07 11.11
C SER A 116 -24.97 13.09 9.59
N GLU A 117 -24.69 14.26 9.00
CA GLU A 117 -24.59 14.42 7.54
C GLU A 117 -23.49 13.55 6.92
N ALA A 118 -22.40 13.27 7.66
CA ALA A 118 -21.33 12.36 7.23
C ALA A 118 -21.84 10.92 7.08
N GLY A 119 -22.62 10.43 8.04
CA GLY A 119 -23.24 9.11 7.96
C GLY A 119 -24.16 9.00 6.76
N VAL A 120 -24.98 10.02 6.46
CA VAL A 120 -25.80 10.07 5.23
C VAL A 120 -24.92 9.99 3.98
N PHE A 121 -23.78 10.69 3.95
CA PHE A 121 -22.85 10.63 2.81
C PHE A 121 -22.30 9.22 2.59
N TYR A 122 -21.95 8.47 3.65
CA TYR A 122 -21.50 7.08 3.52
C TYR A 122 -22.62 6.15 3.05
N GLY A 123 -23.86 6.37 3.51
CA GLY A 123 -25.03 5.66 2.96
C GLY A 123 -25.22 5.93 1.46
N ILE A 124 -24.99 7.17 1.03
CA ILE A 124 -24.99 7.56 -0.38
C ILE A 124 -23.88 6.83 -1.16
N GLN A 125 -22.67 6.71 -0.61
CA GLN A 125 -21.59 5.97 -1.26
C GLN A 125 -21.94 4.48 -1.41
N THR A 126 -22.63 3.89 -0.45
CA THR A 126 -23.11 2.50 -0.55
C THR A 126 -24.16 2.37 -1.64
N LEU A 127 -25.17 3.23 -1.69
CA LEU A 127 -26.18 3.22 -2.74
C LEU A 127 -25.56 3.44 -4.14
N ARG A 128 -24.65 4.41 -4.27
CA ARG A 128 -23.90 4.68 -5.51
C ARG A 128 -23.19 3.43 -6.04
N LYS A 129 -22.45 2.73 -5.17
CA LYS A 129 -21.70 1.52 -5.53
C LYS A 129 -22.63 0.33 -5.83
N SER A 130 -23.80 0.27 -5.18
CA SER A 130 -24.82 -0.77 -5.41
C SER A 130 -25.49 -0.65 -6.79
N VAL A 131 -25.74 0.57 -7.25
CA VAL A 131 -26.32 0.85 -8.58
C VAL A 131 -25.37 0.46 -9.71
N SER A 132 -24.03 0.56 -9.48
CA SER A 132 -23.00 0.28 -10.48
C SER A 132 -23.10 1.19 -11.74
N VAL A 133 -22.33 0.89 -12.78
CA VAL A 133 -22.29 1.68 -14.04
C VAL A 133 -23.12 0.98 -15.11
N HIS A 134 -24.17 1.63 -15.57
CA HIS A 134 -25.07 1.16 -16.64
C HIS A 134 -25.48 2.34 -17.53
N GLU A 135 -24.57 2.72 -18.42
CA GLU A 135 -24.83 3.83 -19.35
C GLU A 135 -26.11 3.61 -20.18
N GLY A 136 -27.00 4.61 -20.19
CA GLY A 136 -28.22 4.56 -20.94
C GLY A 136 -29.30 3.66 -20.34
N ALA A 137 -29.21 3.27 -19.08
CA ALA A 137 -30.26 2.53 -18.37
C ALA A 137 -31.57 3.37 -18.33
N GLY A 138 -32.68 2.78 -18.77
CA GLY A 138 -33.99 3.42 -18.61
C GLY A 138 -34.42 3.46 -17.15
N ALA A 139 -34.10 2.42 -16.41
CA ALA A 139 -34.36 2.25 -14.98
C ALA A 139 -33.36 1.28 -14.34
N VAL A 140 -33.23 1.36 -13.02
CA VAL A 140 -32.47 0.39 -12.20
C VAL A 140 -33.41 -0.14 -11.10
N GLU A 141 -33.51 -1.45 -11.00
CA GLU A 141 -34.24 -2.12 -9.93
C GLU A 141 -33.34 -2.15 -8.67
N LEU A 142 -33.88 -1.65 -7.57
CA LEU A 142 -33.29 -1.70 -6.24
C LEU A 142 -34.08 -2.72 -5.40
N PRO A 143 -33.61 -3.96 -5.25
CA PRO A 143 -34.30 -4.96 -4.41
C PRO A 143 -34.49 -4.46 -2.98
N ALA A 144 -35.61 -4.81 -2.36
CA ALA A 144 -35.91 -4.41 -1.01
C ALA A 144 -34.90 -4.98 -0.02
N VAL A 145 -34.34 -4.11 0.81
CA VAL A 145 -33.23 -4.43 1.74
C VAL A 145 -33.24 -3.48 2.94
N GLU A 146 -32.68 -3.94 4.05
CA GLU A 146 -32.26 -3.07 5.14
C GLU A 146 -30.77 -3.32 5.39
N ILE A 147 -29.99 -2.23 5.37
CA ILE A 147 -28.56 -2.21 5.65
C ILE A 147 -28.33 -1.34 6.86
N ASN A 148 -27.65 -1.89 7.88
CA ASN A 148 -27.13 -1.14 9.02
C ASN A 148 -25.61 -1.22 8.94
N ASP A 149 -24.94 -0.06 8.98
CA ASP A 149 -23.50 0.00 8.77
C ASP A 149 -22.85 1.09 9.62
N SER A 150 -21.58 0.86 9.98
CA SER A 150 -20.78 1.77 10.79
C SER A 150 -19.30 1.45 10.61
N PRO A 151 -18.42 2.49 10.52
CA PRO A 151 -16.99 2.25 10.40
C PRO A 151 -16.41 1.65 11.66
N ARG A 152 -15.44 0.74 11.49
CA ARG A 152 -14.66 0.14 12.58
C ARG A 152 -13.72 1.15 13.24
N PHE A 153 -13.06 1.99 12.43
CA PHE A 153 -12.10 3.00 12.90
C PHE A 153 -12.60 4.40 12.60
N SER A 154 -12.43 5.31 13.57
CA SER A 154 -12.76 6.74 13.41
C SER A 154 -11.74 7.49 12.55
N TYR A 155 -10.48 7.06 12.54
CA TYR A 155 -9.43 7.58 11.68
C TYR A 155 -9.17 6.60 10.53
N ARG A 156 -9.49 7.01 9.31
CA ARG A 156 -9.29 6.24 8.08
C ARG A 156 -8.49 7.09 7.10
N GLY A 157 -7.17 6.90 7.12
CA GLY A 157 -6.22 7.79 6.44
C GLY A 157 -5.69 7.26 5.13
N MET A 158 -5.28 8.21 4.29
CA MET A 158 -4.42 7.98 3.12
C MET A 158 -3.53 9.21 2.92
N MET A 159 -2.22 8.99 2.79
CA MET A 159 -1.22 10.04 2.59
C MET A 159 -0.87 10.22 1.12
N LEU A 160 -0.51 11.44 0.74
CA LEU A 160 0.14 11.78 -0.52
C LEU A 160 1.35 12.69 -0.25
N ASP A 161 2.53 12.23 -0.67
CA ASP A 161 3.76 13.02 -0.70
C ASP A 161 3.76 13.95 -1.92
N VAL A 162 3.84 15.27 -1.68
CA VAL A 162 3.99 16.27 -2.74
C VAL A 162 5.38 16.94 -2.71
N GLY A 163 6.23 16.56 -1.77
CA GLY A 163 7.61 17.04 -1.63
C GLY A 163 8.50 16.53 -2.75
N ARG A 164 8.51 15.20 -3.01
CA ARG A 164 9.33 14.58 -4.06
C ARG A 164 8.80 14.90 -5.44
N HIS A 165 7.48 14.71 -5.67
CA HIS A 165 6.81 15.16 -6.89
C HIS A 165 5.52 15.91 -6.55
N MET A 166 5.32 17.05 -7.23
CA MET A 166 4.18 17.92 -7.00
C MET A 166 3.02 17.59 -7.93
N PHE A 167 1.80 17.73 -7.44
CA PHE A 167 0.57 17.53 -8.20
C PHE A 167 -0.23 18.84 -8.27
N SER A 168 -0.94 19.06 -9.37
CA SER A 168 -1.78 20.24 -9.57
C SER A 168 -3.01 20.20 -8.65
N MET A 169 -3.68 21.35 -8.53
CA MET A 169 -4.91 21.48 -7.73
C MET A 169 -6.00 20.49 -8.19
N ASP A 170 -6.17 20.30 -9.50
CA ASP A 170 -7.17 19.39 -10.05
C ASP A 170 -6.81 17.92 -9.79
N GLU A 171 -5.52 17.58 -9.80
CA GLU A 171 -5.03 16.25 -9.44
C GLU A 171 -5.25 15.96 -7.95
N ILE A 172 -5.00 16.93 -7.06
CA ILE A 172 -5.30 16.79 -5.61
C ILE A 172 -6.80 16.61 -5.39
N LYS A 173 -7.66 17.37 -6.08
CA LYS A 173 -9.13 17.18 -6.02
C LYS A 173 -9.55 15.81 -6.50
N THR A 174 -8.94 15.32 -7.58
CA THR A 174 -9.17 13.96 -8.09
C THR A 174 -8.77 12.91 -7.04
N TYR A 175 -7.62 13.11 -6.37
CA TYR A 175 -7.19 12.22 -5.28
C TYR A 175 -8.21 12.22 -4.13
N ILE A 176 -8.72 13.37 -3.73
CA ILE A 176 -9.78 13.50 -2.71
C ILE A 176 -11.07 12.78 -3.15
N ASP A 177 -11.45 12.85 -4.42
CA ASP A 177 -12.61 12.12 -4.94
C ASP A 177 -12.43 10.59 -4.88
N MET A 178 -11.19 10.09 -5.10
CA MET A 178 -10.86 8.67 -4.87
C MET A 178 -11.01 8.30 -3.40
N LEU A 179 -10.52 9.14 -2.47
CA LEU A 179 -10.68 8.91 -1.03
C LEU A 179 -12.16 8.84 -0.64
N ALA A 180 -12.98 9.77 -1.12
CA ALA A 180 -14.41 9.83 -0.85
C ALA A 180 -15.15 8.58 -1.31
N LEU A 181 -14.84 8.06 -2.51
CA LEU A 181 -15.41 6.81 -3.04
C LEU A 181 -15.10 5.62 -2.13
N HIS A 182 -13.94 5.63 -1.47
CA HIS A 182 -13.46 4.55 -0.60
C HIS A 182 -13.76 4.79 0.89
N ASN A 183 -14.63 5.71 1.24
CA ASN A 183 -15.02 6.02 2.62
C ASN A 183 -13.84 6.42 3.53
N ILE A 184 -12.75 6.95 2.96
CA ILE A 184 -11.60 7.47 3.68
C ILE A 184 -11.93 8.90 4.14
N ASN A 185 -11.67 9.21 5.42
CA ASN A 185 -12.06 10.49 6.02
C ASN A 185 -10.87 11.36 6.47
N ARG A 186 -9.64 10.93 6.22
CA ARG A 186 -8.42 11.70 6.52
C ARG A 186 -7.50 11.71 5.30
N PHE A 187 -7.22 12.91 4.80
CA PHE A 187 -6.19 13.13 3.79
C PHE A 187 -4.94 13.68 4.47
N HIS A 188 -3.92 12.86 4.61
CA HIS A 188 -2.62 13.27 5.12
C HIS A 188 -1.81 13.86 3.96
N TRP A 189 -1.53 15.15 4.03
CA TRP A 189 -0.85 15.91 2.98
C TRP A 189 0.57 16.26 3.42
N HIS A 190 1.55 15.52 2.89
CA HIS A 190 2.97 15.68 3.21
C HIS A 190 3.55 16.82 2.37
N LEU A 191 3.80 17.98 3.00
CA LEU A 191 4.01 19.29 2.34
C LEU A 191 5.46 19.76 2.33
N SER A 192 6.36 19.13 3.07
CA SER A 192 7.77 19.53 3.14
C SER A 192 8.70 18.32 3.11
N GLU A 193 9.82 18.46 2.38
CA GLU A 193 10.77 17.37 2.18
C GLU A 193 12.15 17.94 1.78
N ASP A 194 13.19 17.10 1.82
CA ASP A 194 14.56 17.45 1.38
C ASP A 194 14.58 17.96 -0.09
N GLN A 195 13.71 17.38 -0.95
CA GLN A 195 13.63 17.67 -2.38
C GLN A 195 12.68 18.80 -2.75
N GLY A 196 11.93 19.34 -1.78
CA GLY A 196 11.07 20.47 -2.04
C GLY A 196 10.12 20.86 -0.90
N TRP A 197 10.03 22.15 -0.65
CA TRP A 197 9.04 22.76 0.23
C TRP A 197 7.81 23.18 -0.57
N ARG A 198 6.59 22.76 -0.18
CA ARG A 198 5.41 22.87 -1.04
C ARG A 198 4.28 23.76 -0.54
N ILE A 199 4.39 24.39 0.63
CA ILE A 199 3.36 25.28 1.17
C ILE A 199 3.90 26.70 1.40
N GLU A 200 3.15 27.70 0.97
CA GLU A 200 3.50 29.11 1.22
C GLU A 200 3.45 29.42 2.71
N ILE A 201 4.54 29.98 3.25
CA ILE A 201 4.65 30.54 4.58
C ILE A 201 5.01 32.02 4.41
N LYS A 202 4.08 32.92 4.66
CA LYS A 202 4.23 34.37 4.37
C LYS A 202 5.36 35.01 5.17
N LYS A 203 5.58 34.54 6.40
CA LYS A 203 6.70 34.96 7.23
C LYS A 203 8.06 34.55 6.72
N TYR A 204 8.13 33.44 5.93
CA TYR A 204 9.35 32.86 5.40
C TYR A 204 9.27 32.67 3.88
N PRO A 205 9.20 33.76 3.06
CA PRO A 205 8.91 33.67 1.63
C PRO A 205 9.94 32.89 0.83
N LYS A 206 11.22 32.86 1.27
CA LYS A 206 12.25 32.08 0.59
C LYS A 206 11.99 30.57 0.61
N LEU A 207 11.13 30.05 1.50
CA LEU A 207 10.74 28.65 1.49
C LEU A 207 10.11 28.27 0.15
N THR A 208 9.32 29.15 -0.46
CA THR A 208 8.74 28.96 -1.78
C THR A 208 9.55 29.55 -2.91
N GLU A 209 10.29 30.64 -2.69
CA GLU A 209 11.15 31.23 -3.70
C GLU A 209 12.35 30.33 -4.06
N ILE A 210 12.96 29.70 -3.07
CA ILE A 210 14.17 28.87 -3.16
C ILE A 210 13.84 27.39 -2.85
N GLY A 211 13.28 27.13 -1.66
CA GLY A 211 13.06 25.77 -1.16
C GLY A 211 12.10 24.92 -2.00
N SER A 212 11.24 25.57 -2.81
CA SER A 212 10.32 24.84 -3.68
C SER A 212 10.95 24.34 -4.99
N LYS A 213 12.23 24.64 -5.26
CA LYS A 213 12.86 24.44 -6.57
C LYS A 213 14.20 23.71 -6.43
N ARG A 214 14.33 22.56 -7.11
CA ARG A 214 15.62 21.87 -7.29
C ARG A 214 16.12 22.06 -8.72
N SER A 215 17.44 22.09 -8.90
CA SER A 215 18.08 22.38 -10.21
C SER A 215 17.85 21.26 -11.23
N GLU A 216 17.74 20.04 -10.78
CA GLU A 216 17.56 18.83 -11.60
C GLU A 216 17.11 17.67 -10.69
N THR A 217 16.74 16.54 -11.29
CA THR A 217 16.35 15.34 -10.55
C THR A 217 17.18 14.14 -10.97
N VAL A 218 17.58 13.30 -10.01
CA VAL A 218 18.29 12.05 -10.28
C VAL A 218 17.42 11.10 -11.12
N ILE A 219 18.06 10.42 -12.09
CA ILE A 219 17.40 9.42 -12.93
C ILE A 219 17.44 8.06 -12.23
N GLY A 220 16.29 7.38 -12.21
CA GLY A 220 16.17 6.04 -11.64
C GLY A 220 16.50 6.00 -10.15
N ARG A 221 17.05 4.86 -9.69
CA ARG A 221 17.39 4.64 -8.28
C ARG A 221 18.78 5.18 -7.96
N ASN A 222 18.89 6.52 -7.82
CA ASN A 222 20.15 7.20 -7.50
C ASN A 222 21.32 6.74 -8.39
N SER A 223 21.11 6.73 -9.70
CA SER A 223 22.09 6.25 -10.68
C SER A 223 23.37 7.11 -10.78
N GLY A 224 23.37 8.28 -10.12
CA GLY A 224 24.40 9.30 -10.28
C GLY A 224 24.27 10.11 -11.58
N GLN A 225 23.22 9.85 -12.39
CA GLN A 225 22.86 10.62 -13.57
C GLN A 225 21.64 11.49 -13.24
N TYR A 226 21.59 12.67 -13.83
CA TYR A 226 20.55 13.66 -13.60
C TYR A 226 19.88 14.06 -14.92
N ASP A 227 18.62 14.49 -14.85
CA ASP A 227 17.83 14.87 -16.02
C ASP A 227 18.16 16.27 -16.58
N GLY A 228 18.96 17.06 -15.84
CA GLY A 228 19.35 18.43 -16.20
C GLY A 228 18.18 19.41 -16.30
N LYS A 229 17.02 19.10 -15.71
CA LYS A 229 15.80 19.92 -15.79
C LYS A 229 15.43 20.48 -14.42
N PRO A 230 15.29 21.80 -14.28
CA PRO A 230 14.73 22.38 -13.07
C PRO A 230 13.33 21.83 -12.76
N TYR A 231 13.10 21.48 -11.50
CA TYR A 231 11.82 20.98 -11.02
C TYR A 231 11.36 21.78 -9.80
N GLY A 232 10.06 22.10 -9.73
CA GLY A 232 9.54 22.80 -8.57
C GLY A 232 8.08 23.18 -8.67
N GLY A 233 7.61 23.86 -7.63
CA GLY A 233 6.25 24.34 -7.46
C GLY A 233 5.86 24.35 -5.99
N PHE A 234 4.77 25.01 -5.68
CA PHE A 234 4.20 25.09 -4.33
C PHE A 234 2.72 25.45 -4.40
N TYR A 235 2.01 25.29 -3.30
CA TYR A 235 0.64 25.72 -3.10
C TYR A 235 0.63 27.01 -2.31
N THR A 236 -0.14 28.02 -2.79
CA THR A 236 -0.41 29.22 -1.98
C THR A 236 -1.32 28.87 -0.80
N GLN A 237 -1.37 29.73 0.20
CA GLN A 237 -2.30 29.52 1.33
C GLN A 237 -3.75 29.48 0.87
N GLU A 238 -4.12 30.29 -0.12
CA GLU A 238 -5.46 30.33 -0.70
C GLU A 238 -5.79 28.99 -1.40
N GLN A 239 -4.84 28.44 -2.17
CA GLN A 239 -4.99 27.11 -2.79
C GLN A 239 -5.12 26.00 -1.75
N ALA A 240 -4.33 26.04 -0.67
CA ALA A 240 -4.45 25.08 0.42
C ALA A 240 -5.83 25.16 1.11
N ARG A 241 -6.36 26.36 1.36
CA ARG A 241 -7.73 26.55 1.88
C ARG A 241 -8.81 26.04 0.92
N GLU A 242 -8.61 26.19 -0.38
CA GLU A 242 -9.51 25.65 -1.40
C GLU A 242 -9.56 24.11 -1.33
N ILE A 243 -8.41 23.45 -1.18
CA ILE A 243 -8.34 21.98 -0.99
C ILE A 243 -9.03 21.56 0.31
N VAL A 244 -8.80 22.29 1.41
CA VAL A 244 -9.48 22.02 2.69
C VAL A 244 -11.00 22.12 2.54
N ALA A 245 -11.50 23.15 1.87
CA ALA A 245 -12.94 23.33 1.64
C ALA A 245 -13.51 22.20 0.74
N TYR A 246 -12.82 21.86 -0.34
CA TYR A 246 -13.22 20.79 -1.25
C TYR A 246 -13.29 19.41 -0.56
N ALA A 247 -12.33 19.11 0.31
CA ALA A 247 -12.31 17.89 1.11
C ALA A 247 -13.44 17.89 2.15
N ALA A 248 -13.68 19.01 2.81
CA ALA A 248 -14.72 19.16 3.84
C ALA A 248 -16.13 18.92 3.30
N GLU A 249 -16.43 19.27 2.04
CA GLU A 249 -17.70 18.94 1.37
C GLU A 249 -17.92 17.43 1.24
N ARG A 250 -16.84 16.63 1.33
CA ARG A 250 -16.83 15.15 1.26
C ARG A 250 -16.57 14.49 2.61
N TYR A 251 -16.65 15.28 3.69
CA TYR A 251 -16.38 14.81 5.06
C TYR A 251 -14.96 14.29 5.27
N ILE A 252 -14.00 14.82 4.50
CA ILE A 252 -12.58 14.49 4.60
C ILE A 252 -11.85 15.65 5.27
N THR A 253 -11.14 15.34 6.37
CA THR A 253 -10.26 16.30 7.04
C THR A 253 -8.87 16.22 6.43
N VAL A 254 -8.30 17.35 6.02
CA VAL A 254 -6.92 17.44 5.55
C VAL A 254 -6.00 17.61 6.74
N ILE A 255 -5.07 16.68 6.93
CA ILE A 255 -4.03 16.72 7.96
C ILE A 255 -2.72 17.16 7.28
N PRO A 256 -2.22 18.37 7.52
CA PRO A 256 -0.96 18.80 6.95
C PRO A 256 0.21 18.18 7.70
N GLU A 257 1.28 17.87 6.97
CA GLU A 257 2.57 17.51 7.56
C GLU A 257 3.64 18.53 7.18
N ILE A 258 4.35 19.00 8.20
CA ILE A 258 5.63 19.69 8.10
C ILE A 258 6.64 18.82 8.84
N ASP A 259 7.42 18.08 8.09
CA ASP A 259 8.37 17.14 8.63
C ASP A 259 9.57 17.87 9.28
N LEU A 260 9.89 17.50 10.51
CA LEU A 260 10.97 18.09 11.30
C LEU A 260 11.48 17.12 12.37
N PRO A 261 12.72 17.25 12.84
CA PRO A 261 13.78 18.18 12.41
C PRO A 261 14.63 17.63 11.25
N GLY A 262 14.41 16.37 10.81
CA GLY A 262 14.91 15.77 9.58
C GLY A 262 14.15 16.28 8.36
N HIS A 263 14.49 15.79 7.16
CA HIS A 263 13.82 16.09 5.88
C HIS A 263 13.63 17.59 5.58
N MET A 264 14.59 18.41 6.07
CA MET A 264 14.54 19.87 6.03
C MET A 264 15.56 20.51 5.10
N GLN A 265 16.23 19.77 4.24
CA GLN A 265 17.26 20.29 3.33
C GLN A 265 16.75 21.43 2.45
N ALA A 266 15.49 21.36 1.96
CA ALA A 266 14.90 22.43 1.18
C ALA A 266 14.70 23.71 1.99
N ALA A 267 14.30 23.60 3.25
CA ALA A 267 14.21 24.75 4.15
C ALA A 267 15.60 25.33 4.48
N LEU A 268 16.60 24.48 4.67
CA LEU A 268 17.98 24.90 4.88
C LEU A 268 18.59 25.58 3.66
N ALA A 269 18.23 25.18 2.45
CA ALA A 269 18.64 25.88 1.22
C ALA A 269 18.09 27.31 1.19
N ALA A 270 16.87 27.52 1.72
CA ALA A 270 16.23 28.83 1.80
C ALA A 270 16.76 29.69 2.97
N TYR A 271 17.04 29.08 4.12
CA TYR A 271 17.48 29.72 5.36
C TYR A 271 18.66 28.97 5.98
N PRO A 272 19.88 29.11 5.44
CA PRO A 272 21.05 28.32 5.85
C PRO A 272 21.42 28.45 7.32
N GLU A 273 21.09 29.58 7.95
CA GLU A 273 21.34 29.83 9.37
C GLU A 273 20.57 28.92 10.32
N LEU A 274 19.55 28.20 9.83
CA LEU A 274 18.79 27.21 10.61
C LEU A 274 19.53 25.87 10.72
N GLY A 275 20.54 25.62 9.88
CA GLY A 275 21.35 24.41 9.92
C GLY A 275 22.57 24.51 10.80
N CYS A 276 23.18 23.37 11.13
CA CYS A 276 24.34 23.28 12.03
C CYS A 276 25.59 23.97 11.46
N THR A 277 25.82 23.91 10.14
CA THR A 277 27.01 24.48 9.47
C THR A 277 26.81 25.90 8.98
N GLY A 278 25.56 26.40 8.91
CA GLY A 278 25.24 27.70 8.32
C GLY A 278 25.31 27.76 6.79
N GLY A 279 25.42 26.61 6.12
CA GLY A 279 25.44 26.47 4.68
C GLY A 279 26.81 26.67 4.01
N PRO A 280 26.84 26.77 2.66
CA PRO A 280 25.67 26.77 1.78
C PRO A 280 24.99 25.41 1.68
N TYR A 281 23.67 25.41 1.46
CA TYR A 281 22.88 24.22 1.19
C TYR A 281 22.14 24.40 -0.14
N GLU A 282 21.89 23.26 -0.84
CA GLU A 282 21.05 23.20 -2.04
C GLU A 282 19.83 22.33 -1.75
N VAL A 283 18.71 22.60 -2.42
CA VAL A 283 17.55 21.70 -2.42
C VAL A 283 18.00 20.36 -2.98
N TRP A 284 17.68 19.27 -2.31
CA TRP A 284 18.21 17.98 -2.67
C TRP A 284 17.70 17.48 -4.02
N ARG A 285 18.57 16.87 -4.81
CA ARG A 285 18.33 16.45 -6.19
C ARG A 285 18.21 14.94 -6.36
N MET A 286 18.45 14.19 -5.29
CA MET A 286 18.44 12.72 -5.27
C MET A 286 17.45 12.20 -4.21
N TRP A 287 17.24 10.89 -4.20
CA TRP A 287 16.37 10.24 -3.25
C TRP A 287 17.13 9.77 -2.03
N GLY A 288 16.46 9.67 -0.89
CA GLY A 288 17.03 9.24 0.38
C GLY A 288 16.94 10.30 1.46
N ILE A 289 17.81 10.21 2.48
CA ILE A 289 17.80 11.01 3.71
C ILE A 289 19.01 11.93 3.72
N SER A 290 18.82 13.22 3.91
CA SER A 290 19.92 14.19 4.06
C SER A 290 20.48 14.16 5.47
N ASP A 291 21.83 14.20 5.59
CA ASP A 291 22.50 14.44 6.86
C ASP A 291 22.30 15.87 7.41
N ASN A 292 21.82 16.79 6.57
CA ASN A 292 21.61 18.18 6.98
C ASN A 292 20.20 18.34 7.55
N VAL A 293 20.13 18.54 8.84
CA VAL A 293 18.90 18.66 9.62
C VAL A 293 18.85 20.03 10.31
N LEU A 294 17.69 20.44 10.82
CA LEU A 294 17.57 21.65 11.62
C LEU A 294 18.50 21.62 12.83
N CYS A 295 19.15 22.74 13.12
CA CYS A 295 20.05 22.85 14.26
C CYS A 295 19.27 22.98 15.58
N ALA A 296 19.13 21.90 16.33
CA ALA A 296 18.39 21.87 17.60
C ALA A 296 18.97 22.76 18.69
N GLY A 297 20.25 23.14 18.56
CA GLY A 297 20.91 24.08 19.47
C GLY A 297 20.68 25.56 19.17
N ASN A 298 19.98 25.89 18.08
CA ASN A 298 19.75 27.26 17.64
C ASN A 298 18.34 27.72 18.02
N ASP A 299 18.22 28.78 18.83
CA ASP A 299 16.91 29.34 19.24
C ASP A 299 16.09 29.83 18.05
N LYS A 300 16.73 30.30 16.96
CA LYS A 300 16.04 30.67 15.73
C LYS A 300 15.33 29.48 15.10
N THR A 301 15.84 28.26 15.25
CA THR A 301 15.20 27.04 14.75
C THR A 301 13.88 26.77 15.48
N ILE A 302 13.87 26.87 16.81
CA ILE A 302 12.64 26.70 17.60
C ILE A 302 11.61 27.80 17.25
N GLN A 303 12.07 29.03 17.06
CA GLN A 303 11.17 30.11 16.64
C GLN A 303 10.63 29.89 15.21
N PHE A 304 11.47 29.43 14.28
CA PHE A 304 11.06 29.08 12.92
C PHE A 304 9.97 28.00 12.93
N ILE A 305 10.16 26.92 13.70
CA ILE A 305 9.15 25.85 13.85
C ILE A 305 7.82 26.43 14.32
N LYS A 306 7.83 27.24 15.39
CA LYS A 306 6.61 27.84 15.95
C LYS A 306 5.92 28.79 14.95
N ASP A 307 6.69 29.57 14.22
CA ASP A 307 6.17 30.51 13.23
C ASP A 307 5.53 29.79 12.02
N VAL A 308 6.16 28.70 11.54
CA VAL A 308 5.61 27.84 10.47
C VAL A 308 4.32 27.19 10.95
N LEU A 309 4.35 26.54 12.12
CA LEU A 309 3.17 25.88 12.68
C LEU A 309 2.01 26.85 12.93
N ALA A 310 2.28 28.11 13.30
CA ALA A 310 1.25 29.13 13.46
C ALA A 310 0.48 29.40 12.15
N GLU A 311 1.18 29.52 11.01
CA GLU A 311 0.52 29.70 9.71
C GLU A 311 -0.18 28.42 9.24
N ILE A 312 0.38 27.23 9.51
CA ILE A 312 -0.27 25.94 9.23
C ILE A 312 -1.59 25.80 10.01
N ILE A 313 -1.62 26.15 11.30
CA ILE A 313 -2.84 26.13 12.11
C ILE A 313 -3.91 27.09 11.55
N ASP A 314 -3.53 28.23 11.01
CA ASP A 314 -4.44 29.20 10.41
C ASP A 314 -5.05 28.72 9.08
N ILE A 315 -4.27 27.93 8.30
CA ILE A 315 -4.70 27.38 7.02
C ILE A 315 -5.59 26.14 7.22
N PHE A 316 -5.20 25.23 8.12
CA PHE A 316 -5.82 23.92 8.30
C PHE A 316 -6.61 23.84 9.60
N PRO A 317 -7.96 23.70 9.53
CA PRO A 317 -8.81 23.59 10.71
C PRO A 317 -8.75 22.21 11.39
N SER A 318 -7.89 21.31 10.92
CA SER A 318 -7.71 19.97 11.47
C SER A 318 -7.35 20.02 12.95
N GLU A 319 -7.94 19.15 13.74
CA GLU A 319 -7.52 18.89 15.13
C GLU A 319 -6.05 18.42 15.16
N TYR A 320 -5.63 17.67 14.15
CA TYR A 320 -4.30 17.09 14.07
C TYR A 320 -3.39 17.88 13.13
N ILE A 321 -2.14 18.06 13.57
CA ILE A 321 -1.02 18.54 12.75
C ILE A 321 0.09 17.49 12.85
N HIS A 322 0.56 17.02 11.70
CA HIS A 322 1.66 16.06 11.64
C HIS A 322 3.00 16.79 11.56
N VAL A 323 3.95 16.39 12.39
CA VAL A 323 5.28 17.05 12.48
C VAL A 323 6.43 16.15 12.01
N GLY A 324 6.13 15.00 11.38
CA GLY A 324 7.14 14.05 10.95
C GLY A 324 7.85 13.39 12.11
N GLY A 325 9.14 13.61 12.23
CA GLY A 325 10.00 13.11 13.30
C GLY A 325 10.81 11.88 12.94
N ASP A 326 10.63 11.37 11.72
CA ASP A 326 11.31 10.19 11.20
C ASP A 326 12.72 10.52 10.70
N GLU A 327 13.52 9.47 10.61
CA GLU A 327 14.79 9.38 9.88
C GLU A 327 15.75 10.57 10.07
N CYS A 328 15.72 11.25 11.23
CA CYS A 328 16.58 12.40 11.48
C CYS A 328 18.01 11.95 11.82
N PRO A 329 19.03 12.13 10.95
CA PRO A 329 20.42 11.77 11.27
C PRO A 329 21.01 12.68 12.36
N LYS A 330 21.75 12.06 13.28
CA LYS A 330 22.35 12.76 14.43
C LYS A 330 23.78 13.26 14.19
N VAL A 331 24.40 12.83 13.09
CA VAL A 331 25.83 13.05 12.79
C VAL A 331 26.24 14.54 12.82
N LYS A 332 25.35 15.43 12.37
CA LYS A 332 25.66 16.88 12.43
C LYS A 332 25.51 17.46 13.83
N TRP A 333 24.60 16.91 14.66
CA TRP A 333 24.42 17.35 16.03
C TRP A 333 25.56 16.93 16.94
N GLU A 334 26.16 15.76 16.72
CA GLU A 334 27.29 15.23 17.49
C GLU A 334 28.48 16.19 17.49
N THR A 335 28.70 16.90 16.39
CA THR A 335 29.84 17.81 16.20
C THR A 335 29.46 19.28 16.27
N CYS A 336 28.17 19.64 16.32
CA CYS A 336 27.68 21.01 16.35
C CYS A 336 27.86 21.65 17.73
N PRO A 337 28.66 22.71 17.89
CA PRO A 337 28.85 23.34 19.19
C PRO A 337 27.56 23.87 19.85
N LYS A 338 26.60 24.33 19.02
CA LYS A 338 25.30 24.82 19.50
C LYS A 338 24.44 23.69 20.04
N CYS A 339 24.37 22.56 19.31
CA CYS A 339 23.62 21.37 19.75
C CYS A 339 24.23 20.79 21.04
N GLN A 340 25.55 20.66 21.10
CA GLN A 340 26.23 20.18 22.30
C GLN A 340 26.09 21.13 23.50
N ALA A 341 26.06 22.45 23.27
CA ALA A 341 25.77 23.42 24.31
C ALA A 341 24.29 23.30 24.81
N ARG A 342 23.34 23.06 23.92
CA ARG A 342 21.93 22.83 24.27
C ARG A 342 21.76 21.56 25.10
N ILE A 343 22.39 20.44 24.69
CA ILE A 343 22.43 19.20 25.45
C ILE A 343 22.91 19.44 26.87
N LYS A 344 24.04 20.16 27.00
CA LYS A 344 24.59 20.50 28.30
C LYS A 344 23.65 21.38 29.12
N ALA A 345 23.08 22.41 28.52
CA ALA A 345 22.17 23.36 29.20
C ALA A 345 20.91 22.69 29.72
N LEU A 346 20.37 21.73 28.98
CA LEU A 346 19.19 20.94 29.36
C LEU A 346 19.52 19.75 30.27
N GLY A 347 20.82 19.50 30.55
CA GLY A 347 21.24 18.35 31.37
C GLY A 347 20.98 16.99 30.72
N ILE A 348 20.78 16.95 29.38
CA ILE A 348 20.50 15.74 28.63
C ILE A 348 21.70 14.77 28.72
N LYS A 349 21.40 13.50 28.99
CA LYS A 349 22.35 12.41 29.01
C LYS A 349 21.78 11.24 28.19
N GLY A 350 22.65 10.57 27.47
CA GLY A 350 22.31 9.28 26.86
C GLY A 350 22.23 8.17 27.90
N ASP A 351 21.59 7.08 27.57
CA ASP A 351 21.52 5.86 28.36
C ASP A 351 21.88 4.61 27.52
N SER A 352 21.53 3.42 28.00
CA SER A 352 21.82 2.17 27.29
C SER A 352 20.96 1.94 26.04
N LYS A 353 19.90 2.72 25.85
CA LYS A 353 18.94 2.58 24.75
C LYS A 353 19.06 3.72 23.74
N HIS A 354 19.31 4.94 24.23
CA HIS A 354 19.25 6.16 23.45
C HIS A 354 20.48 7.04 23.66
N SER A 355 20.97 7.61 22.57
CA SER A 355 22.02 8.63 22.60
C SER A 355 21.50 9.95 23.16
N LYS A 356 22.40 10.83 23.58
CA LYS A 356 22.01 12.19 23.99
C LYS A 356 21.44 13.02 22.83
N GLU A 357 21.77 12.71 21.60
CA GLU A 357 21.24 13.34 20.39
C GLU A 357 19.81 12.88 20.09
N GLU A 358 19.43 11.64 20.38
CA GLU A 358 18.04 11.18 20.31
C GLU A 358 17.17 11.91 21.35
N TYR A 359 17.66 12.10 22.56
CA TYR A 359 17.00 12.96 23.56
C TYR A 359 16.95 14.43 23.14
N LEU A 360 17.92 14.92 22.37
CA LEU A 360 17.86 16.26 21.79
C LEU A 360 16.77 16.38 20.72
N GLN A 361 16.50 15.34 19.94
CA GLN A 361 15.37 15.30 19.02
C GLN A 361 14.05 15.35 19.80
N SER A 362 13.92 14.55 20.85
CA SER A 362 12.74 14.58 21.73
C SER A 362 12.48 15.99 22.27
N TYR A 363 13.51 16.78 22.63
CA TYR A 363 13.34 18.18 23.01
C TYR A 363 12.70 19.02 21.88
N VAL A 364 13.14 18.87 20.63
CA VAL A 364 12.58 19.63 19.50
C VAL A 364 11.11 19.27 19.29
N ILE A 365 10.79 17.96 19.32
CA ILE A 365 9.42 17.46 19.18
C ILE A 365 8.53 17.96 20.31
N GLN A 366 9.02 17.98 21.55
CA GLN A 366 8.27 18.51 22.69
C GLN A 366 8.00 20.01 22.58
N GLU A 367 8.91 20.80 22.02
CA GLU A 367 8.69 22.25 21.78
C GLU A 367 7.61 22.47 20.71
N ALA A 368 7.56 21.62 19.67
CA ALA A 368 6.51 21.65 18.65
C ALA A 368 5.15 21.20 19.24
N GLU A 369 5.13 20.08 19.98
CA GLU A 369 3.90 19.56 20.62
C GLU A 369 3.31 20.56 21.61
N LYS A 370 4.14 21.16 22.47
CA LYS A 370 3.71 22.18 23.42
C LYS A 370 3.07 23.35 22.71
N PHE A 371 3.67 23.84 21.63
CA PHE A 371 3.11 24.95 20.83
C PHE A 371 1.77 24.57 20.22
N LEU A 372 1.63 23.37 19.64
CA LEU A 372 0.39 22.85 19.07
C LEU A 372 -0.71 22.74 20.14
N THR A 373 -0.40 22.17 21.29
CA THR A 373 -1.33 22.00 22.42
C THR A 373 -1.80 23.36 22.96
N GLU A 374 -0.90 24.33 23.12
CA GLU A 374 -1.24 25.70 23.53
C GLU A 374 -2.18 26.41 22.54
N ASN A 375 -2.18 25.98 21.26
CA ASN A 375 -3.06 26.45 20.20
C ASN A 375 -4.25 25.54 19.92
N GLY A 376 -4.56 24.58 20.81
CA GLY A 376 -5.72 23.70 20.71
C GLY A 376 -5.63 22.67 19.60
N ARG A 377 -4.43 22.22 19.27
CA ARG A 377 -4.15 21.18 18.27
C ARG A 377 -3.46 19.97 18.90
N SER A 378 -3.68 18.81 18.34
CA SER A 378 -3.01 17.56 18.72
C SER A 378 -1.91 17.24 17.71
N MET A 379 -0.75 16.83 18.21
CA MET A 379 0.38 16.44 17.37
C MET A 379 0.27 14.98 16.92
N ILE A 380 0.59 14.72 15.65
CA ILE A 380 0.94 13.38 15.16
C ILE A 380 2.43 13.38 14.78
N GLY A 381 3.12 12.27 15.01
CA GLY A 381 4.47 12.04 14.50
C GLY A 381 4.69 10.56 14.18
N TRP A 382 5.68 10.30 13.31
CA TRP A 382 6.11 8.95 13.02
C TRP A 382 6.67 8.27 14.28
N ASP A 383 6.79 6.95 14.29
CA ASP A 383 7.08 6.21 15.54
C ASP A 383 8.49 6.45 16.13
N GLU A 384 9.39 7.17 15.43
CA GLU A 384 10.66 7.65 15.99
C GLU A 384 10.47 8.69 17.10
N ILE A 385 9.31 9.34 17.22
CA ILE A 385 9.02 10.25 18.34
C ILE A 385 8.97 9.53 19.70
N LEU A 386 8.93 8.19 19.71
CA LEU A 386 9.10 7.37 20.92
C LEU A 386 10.53 7.41 21.45
N GLU A 387 11.52 7.69 20.59
CA GLU A 387 12.94 7.70 20.94
C GLU A 387 13.26 8.91 21.83
N GLY A 388 13.82 8.67 23.01
CA GLY A 388 14.14 9.73 23.97
C GLY A 388 12.95 10.29 24.76
N GLY A 389 11.77 9.68 24.66
CA GLY A 389 10.58 10.02 25.46
C GLY A 389 9.48 10.72 24.65
N LEU A 390 8.30 10.18 24.76
CA LEU A 390 7.10 10.66 24.03
C LEU A 390 6.52 11.94 24.66
N ALA A 391 6.16 12.91 23.83
CA ALA A 391 5.46 14.11 24.28
C ALA A 391 4.04 13.76 24.80
N PRO A 392 3.52 14.44 25.85
CA PRO A 392 2.37 13.97 26.65
C PRO A 392 1.09 13.68 25.87
N ASN A 393 0.80 14.49 24.81
CA ASN A 393 -0.44 14.36 24.04
C ASN A 393 -0.20 13.92 22.60
N ALA A 394 0.98 13.40 22.29
CA ALA A 394 1.33 12.96 20.94
C ALA A 394 0.55 11.71 20.52
N THR A 395 0.08 11.71 19.28
CA THR A 395 -0.41 10.51 18.58
C THR A 395 0.73 9.92 17.77
N VAL A 396 0.94 8.61 17.87
CA VAL A 396 2.04 7.90 17.20
C VAL A 396 1.54 7.26 15.91
N MET A 397 2.19 7.55 14.79
CA MET A 397 1.95 6.88 13.52
C MET A 397 3.02 5.79 13.32
N SER A 398 2.62 4.52 13.47
CA SER A 398 3.55 3.37 13.52
C SER A 398 3.80 2.82 12.13
N TRP A 399 4.97 3.11 11.53
CA TRP A 399 5.32 2.75 10.16
C TRP A 399 6.41 1.66 10.04
N ARG A 400 7.35 1.60 10.98
CA ARG A 400 8.45 0.60 11.00
C ARG A 400 7.97 -0.82 11.38
N GLY A 401 6.67 -1.02 11.47
CA GLY A 401 5.97 -2.23 11.88
C GLY A 401 4.93 -1.94 12.95
N GLU A 402 4.59 -2.95 13.75
CA GLU A 402 3.57 -2.80 14.81
C GLU A 402 4.18 -2.46 16.18
N ALA A 403 5.48 -2.64 16.35
CA ALA A 403 6.15 -2.52 17.66
C ALA A 403 6.00 -1.13 18.27
N GLY A 404 6.19 -0.07 17.47
CA GLY A 404 6.02 1.32 17.92
C GLY A 404 4.58 1.61 18.37
N GLY A 405 3.59 1.14 17.60
CA GLY A 405 2.18 1.27 17.95
C GLY A 405 1.82 0.52 19.24
N ILE A 406 2.35 -0.70 19.42
CA ILE A 406 2.15 -1.47 20.65
C ILE A 406 2.77 -0.74 21.85
N GLU A 407 3.97 -0.19 21.70
CA GLU A 407 4.63 0.56 22.76
C GLU A 407 3.86 1.83 23.14
N ALA A 408 3.41 2.61 22.15
CA ALA A 408 2.62 3.82 22.38
C ALA A 408 1.26 3.52 23.04
N ALA A 409 0.54 2.50 22.56
CA ALA A 409 -0.74 2.09 23.15
C ALA A 409 -0.60 1.67 24.63
N ARG A 410 0.46 0.96 24.99
CA ARG A 410 0.79 0.63 26.39
C ARG A 410 1.10 1.83 27.25
N GLN A 411 1.60 2.91 26.64
CA GLN A 411 1.80 4.20 27.30
C GLN A 411 0.54 5.08 27.29
N GLN A 412 -0.61 4.56 26.81
CA GLN A 412 -1.91 5.26 26.71
C GLN A 412 -1.91 6.43 25.74
N HIS A 413 -1.11 6.34 24.69
CA HIS A 413 -1.12 7.29 23.56
C HIS A 413 -1.94 6.74 22.39
N ASN A 414 -2.66 7.63 21.71
CA ASN A 414 -3.37 7.28 20.48
C ASN A 414 -2.38 6.83 19.40
N VAL A 415 -2.80 5.85 18.63
CA VAL A 415 -1.98 5.21 17.59
C VAL A 415 -2.75 5.14 16.28
N ILE A 416 -2.06 5.45 15.20
CA ILE A 416 -2.49 5.19 13.84
C ILE A 416 -1.54 4.15 13.25
N MET A 417 -2.10 2.98 12.86
CA MET A 417 -1.30 1.90 12.29
C MET A 417 -1.07 2.13 10.80
N THR A 418 0.21 2.14 10.40
CA THR A 418 0.63 2.32 9.01
C THR A 418 1.89 1.50 8.67
N PRO A 419 2.00 0.21 9.09
CA PRO A 419 3.21 -0.57 8.89
C PRO A 419 3.55 -0.72 7.40
N ASN A 420 4.79 -0.40 7.05
CA ASN A 420 5.26 -0.33 5.66
C ASN A 420 5.06 -1.64 4.89
N THR A 421 5.14 -2.79 5.57
CA THR A 421 4.96 -4.11 4.97
C THR A 421 3.53 -4.42 4.54
N TYR A 422 2.54 -3.59 4.93
CA TYR A 422 1.12 -3.74 4.61
C TYR A 422 0.48 -2.52 3.97
N LEU A 423 1.04 -1.31 4.18
CA LEU A 423 0.35 -0.05 3.91
C LEU A 423 1.18 1.00 3.14
N TYR A 424 2.36 0.64 2.58
CA TYR A 424 3.13 1.51 1.71
C TYR A 424 2.82 1.23 0.24
N PHE A 425 2.01 2.09 -0.37
CA PHE A 425 1.49 1.90 -1.72
C PHE A 425 2.47 2.33 -2.83
N ASP A 426 3.62 2.82 -2.48
CA ASP A 426 4.78 3.02 -3.36
C ASP A 426 5.56 1.72 -3.66
N TYR A 427 5.20 0.58 -3.00
CA TYR A 427 5.78 -0.74 -3.27
C TYR A 427 5.17 -1.40 -4.50
N TYR A 428 5.94 -2.27 -5.15
CA TYR A 428 5.47 -3.07 -6.28
C TYR A 428 4.22 -3.91 -5.94
N GLN A 429 3.30 -4.00 -6.88
CA GLN A 429 2.05 -4.76 -6.73
C GLN A 429 2.14 -6.17 -7.31
N ALA A 430 3.04 -6.41 -8.29
CA ALA A 430 3.24 -7.68 -8.96
C ALA A 430 4.61 -8.29 -8.64
N LYS A 431 4.71 -9.61 -8.83
CA LYS A 431 5.98 -10.34 -8.68
C LYS A 431 6.93 -10.05 -9.85
N ASP A 432 6.39 -9.99 -11.07
CA ASP A 432 7.13 -9.59 -12.26
C ASP A 432 7.27 -8.07 -12.27
N THR A 433 8.39 -7.58 -11.73
CA THR A 433 8.66 -6.14 -11.60
C THR A 433 9.14 -5.51 -12.91
N ASP A 434 9.53 -6.31 -13.90
CA ASP A 434 9.98 -5.80 -15.21
C ASP A 434 8.81 -5.21 -16.02
N SER A 435 7.59 -5.68 -15.74
CA SER A 435 6.36 -5.17 -16.36
C SER A 435 5.69 -4.03 -15.57
N GLU A 436 6.25 -3.64 -14.42
CA GLU A 436 5.71 -2.60 -13.54
C GLU A 436 6.42 -1.24 -13.75
N PRO A 437 5.74 -0.12 -13.48
CA PRO A 437 6.41 1.16 -13.34
C PRO A 437 7.51 1.08 -12.28
N LEU A 438 8.60 1.83 -12.49
CA LEU A 438 9.67 1.90 -11.49
C LEU A 438 9.10 2.33 -10.13
N ALA A 439 9.43 1.57 -9.10
CA ALA A 439 9.03 1.83 -7.72
C ALA A 439 10.23 1.74 -6.77
N ILE A 440 10.08 2.16 -5.52
CA ILE A 440 11.17 2.13 -4.53
C ILE A 440 11.67 0.70 -4.24
N GLY A 441 10.82 -0.28 -4.42
CA GLY A 441 11.09 -1.70 -4.15
C GLY A 441 9.91 -2.33 -3.43
N GLY A 442 10.20 -3.29 -2.56
CA GLY A 442 9.17 -3.99 -1.81
C GLY A 442 8.28 -4.88 -2.68
N TYR A 443 7.31 -5.52 -2.04
CA TYR A 443 6.24 -6.25 -2.71
C TYR A 443 4.99 -6.21 -1.83
N LEU A 444 3.97 -5.53 -2.30
CA LEU A 444 2.72 -5.34 -1.58
C LEU A 444 1.52 -5.57 -2.52
N PRO A 445 1.12 -6.83 -2.76
CA PRO A 445 -0.09 -7.14 -3.52
C PRO A 445 -1.34 -6.78 -2.71
N MET A 446 -2.45 -6.60 -3.40
CA MET A 446 -3.74 -6.24 -2.79
C MET A 446 -4.19 -7.23 -1.71
N GLU A 447 -3.92 -8.54 -1.90
CA GLU A 447 -4.22 -9.59 -0.90
C GLU A 447 -3.54 -9.31 0.45
N ARG A 448 -2.30 -8.83 0.43
CA ARG A 448 -1.55 -8.52 1.65
C ARG A 448 -2.15 -7.32 2.39
N VAL A 449 -2.60 -6.29 1.67
CA VAL A 449 -3.33 -5.16 2.26
C VAL A 449 -4.65 -5.64 2.88
N TYR A 450 -5.42 -6.46 2.14
CA TYR A 450 -6.69 -7.02 2.60
C TYR A 450 -6.53 -7.90 3.84
N SER A 451 -5.46 -8.68 3.93
CA SER A 451 -5.21 -9.60 5.06
C SER A 451 -4.76 -8.88 6.33
N TYR A 452 -4.38 -7.62 6.25
CA TYR A 452 -3.86 -6.90 7.42
C TYR A 452 -4.94 -6.73 8.50
N GLU A 453 -4.59 -7.08 9.74
CA GLU A 453 -5.38 -6.84 10.94
C GLU A 453 -4.70 -5.74 11.78
N PRO A 454 -5.27 -4.52 11.82
CA PRO A 454 -4.62 -3.39 12.49
C PRO A 454 -4.62 -3.44 14.01
N MET A 455 -5.35 -4.39 14.60
CA MET A 455 -5.46 -4.52 16.04
C MET A 455 -4.50 -5.60 16.55
N PRO A 456 -3.30 -5.25 17.04
CA PRO A 456 -2.32 -6.25 17.47
C PRO A 456 -2.82 -7.14 18.58
N SER A 457 -2.74 -8.46 18.42
CA SER A 457 -3.14 -9.44 19.42
C SER A 457 -2.27 -9.40 20.70
N ALA A 458 -1.14 -8.71 20.67
CA ALA A 458 -0.26 -8.50 21.81
C ALA A 458 -0.78 -7.43 22.79
N LEU A 459 -1.85 -6.70 22.43
CA LEU A 459 -2.49 -5.68 23.26
C LEU A 459 -3.70 -6.27 23.99
N SER A 460 -3.88 -5.89 25.26
CA SER A 460 -5.10 -6.14 25.99
C SER A 460 -6.29 -5.34 25.43
N PRO A 461 -7.55 -5.70 25.70
CA PRO A 461 -8.72 -4.94 25.25
C PRO A 461 -8.71 -3.46 25.69
N GLU A 462 -8.12 -3.15 26.85
CA GLU A 462 -7.99 -1.76 27.31
C GLU A 462 -6.92 -0.99 26.51
N GLU A 463 -5.80 -1.63 26.18
CA GLU A 463 -4.74 -1.02 25.37
C GLU A 463 -5.19 -0.87 23.90
N GLN A 464 -5.99 -1.78 23.37
CA GLN A 464 -6.54 -1.73 22.00
C GLN A 464 -7.39 -0.47 21.76
N LYS A 465 -7.98 0.13 22.78
CA LYS A 465 -8.76 1.38 22.66
C LYS A 465 -7.94 2.56 22.18
N PHE A 466 -6.61 2.50 22.30
CA PHE A 466 -5.70 3.52 21.83
C PHE A 466 -5.36 3.36 20.33
N ILE A 467 -5.70 2.25 19.69
CA ILE A 467 -5.57 2.11 18.23
C ILE A 467 -6.77 2.81 17.58
N THR A 468 -6.59 4.07 17.22
CA THR A 468 -7.67 4.95 16.73
C THR A 468 -7.91 4.83 15.23
N GLY A 469 -6.92 4.32 14.48
CA GLY A 469 -7.06 4.24 13.04
C GLY A 469 -5.95 3.56 12.28
N VAL A 470 -6.13 3.60 10.96
CA VAL A 470 -5.25 2.97 9.97
C VAL A 470 -5.06 3.94 8.81
N GLN A 471 -3.84 4.01 8.30
CA GLN A 471 -3.50 4.83 7.13
C GLN A 471 -2.59 4.07 6.18
N ALA A 472 -2.74 4.30 4.87
CA ALA A 472 -1.73 3.92 3.89
C ALA A 472 -0.99 5.15 3.39
N ASN A 473 0.25 4.96 2.94
CA ASN A 473 1.14 6.02 2.50
C ASN A 473 1.53 5.85 1.03
N LEU A 474 1.62 6.97 0.31
CA LEU A 474 2.13 7.02 -1.05
C LEU A 474 3.29 8.02 -1.10
N TRP A 475 4.52 7.51 -0.96
CA TRP A 475 5.75 8.24 -1.20
C TRP A 475 6.01 8.35 -2.70
N THR A 476 6.51 9.49 -3.17
CA THR A 476 6.48 9.80 -4.60
C THR A 476 7.84 9.95 -5.26
N GLU A 477 8.93 9.43 -4.69
CA GLU A 477 10.27 9.46 -5.30
C GLU A 477 10.26 8.94 -6.75
N TYR A 478 9.47 7.90 -6.99
CA TYR A 478 9.35 7.23 -8.30
C TYR A 478 7.98 7.42 -8.95
N ILE A 479 7.15 8.34 -8.44
CA ILE A 479 5.77 8.55 -8.89
C ILE A 479 5.58 10.00 -9.36
N PRO A 480 6.04 10.34 -10.57
CA PRO A 480 6.05 11.73 -11.05
C PRO A 480 4.72 12.24 -11.59
N THR A 481 3.71 11.39 -11.76
CA THR A 481 2.42 11.77 -12.37
C THR A 481 1.22 11.22 -11.61
N MET A 482 0.08 11.91 -11.69
CA MET A 482 -1.17 11.44 -11.10
C MET A 482 -1.64 10.11 -11.71
N ALA A 483 -1.43 9.89 -13.01
CA ALA A 483 -1.76 8.61 -13.64
C ALA A 483 -0.98 7.44 -13.00
N GLN A 484 0.29 7.65 -12.64
CA GLN A 484 1.06 6.62 -11.92
C GLN A 484 0.63 6.52 -10.46
N ALA A 485 0.34 7.64 -9.78
CA ALA A 485 -0.22 7.62 -8.43
C ALA A 485 -1.53 6.81 -8.38
N GLN A 486 -2.44 7.03 -9.33
CA GLN A 486 -3.67 6.26 -9.48
C GLN A 486 -3.39 4.76 -9.67
N TYR A 487 -2.46 4.41 -10.56
CA TYR A 487 -2.04 3.02 -10.77
C TYR A 487 -1.52 2.38 -9.47
N MET A 488 -0.74 3.11 -8.69
CA MET A 488 -0.16 2.60 -7.45
C MET A 488 -1.19 2.44 -6.33
N VAL A 489 -2.19 3.31 -6.25
CA VAL A 489 -3.19 3.25 -5.18
C VAL A 489 -4.44 2.47 -5.54
N LEU A 490 -4.86 2.43 -6.80
CA LEU A 490 -6.06 1.71 -7.25
C LEU A 490 -5.69 0.37 -7.90
N PRO A 491 -6.39 -0.72 -7.59
CA PRO A 491 -7.49 -0.85 -6.64
C PRO A 491 -7.07 -1.19 -5.19
N ARG A 492 -5.77 -1.10 -4.79
CA ARG A 492 -5.33 -1.41 -3.40
C ARG A 492 -6.06 -0.58 -2.34
N MET A 493 -6.49 0.63 -2.69
CA MET A 493 -7.33 1.47 -1.82
C MET A 493 -8.67 0.80 -1.48
N ALA A 494 -9.19 -0.09 -2.33
CA ALA A 494 -10.35 -0.91 -2.02
C ALA A 494 -10.07 -1.87 -0.85
N ALA A 495 -8.89 -2.49 -0.82
CA ALA A 495 -8.46 -3.35 0.28
C ALA A 495 -8.18 -2.54 1.57
N LEU A 496 -7.61 -1.35 1.43
CA LEU A 496 -7.42 -0.42 2.54
C LEU A 496 -8.75 -0.06 3.19
N CYS A 497 -9.75 0.34 2.40
CA CYS A 497 -11.04 0.76 2.97
C CYS A 497 -11.79 -0.40 3.65
N GLU A 498 -11.69 -1.64 3.17
CA GLU A 498 -12.19 -2.82 3.89
C GLU A 498 -11.48 -2.99 5.24
N THR A 499 -10.16 -2.79 5.28
CA THR A 499 -9.38 -2.88 6.52
C THR A 499 -9.74 -1.78 7.52
N GLN A 500 -10.04 -0.58 7.02
CA GLN A 500 -10.40 0.57 7.85
C GLN A 500 -11.86 0.56 8.31
N TRP A 501 -12.75 0.00 7.51
CA TRP A 501 -14.21 0.09 7.72
C TRP A 501 -14.79 -1.17 8.31
N SER A 502 -14.44 -2.34 7.74
CA SER A 502 -15.14 -3.59 8.03
C SER A 502 -14.59 -4.31 9.24
N ALA A 503 -15.46 -5.01 9.96
CA ALA A 503 -15.08 -5.90 11.05
C ALA A 503 -14.29 -7.13 10.52
N PRO A 504 -13.35 -7.71 11.29
CA PRO A 504 -12.49 -8.81 10.84
C PRO A 504 -13.23 -10.02 10.29
N GLU A 505 -14.38 -10.36 10.88
CA GLU A 505 -15.24 -11.48 10.45
C GLU A 505 -15.86 -11.26 9.05
N LYS A 506 -15.93 -10.03 8.56
CA LYS A 506 -16.40 -9.69 7.21
C LYS A 506 -15.30 -9.81 6.16
N LYS A 507 -14.04 -9.91 6.60
CA LYS A 507 -12.84 -10.01 5.73
C LYS A 507 -12.39 -11.46 5.52
N GLN A 508 -13.27 -12.45 5.63
CA GLN A 508 -12.91 -13.87 5.49
C GLN A 508 -12.97 -14.36 4.02
N ASP A 509 -13.72 -13.66 3.17
CA ASP A 509 -13.92 -14.03 1.76
C ASP A 509 -13.16 -13.09 0.81
N TYR A 510 -11.87 -13.40 0.57
CA TYR A 510 -11.05 -12.63 -0.35
C TYR A 510 -11.54 -12.74 -1.81
N GLN A 511 -12.07 -13.89 -2.23
CA GLN A 511 -12.58 -14.07 -3.60
C GLN A 511 -13.85 -13.23 -3.83
N GLY A 512 -14.75 -13.20 -2.87
CA GLY A 512 -15.92 -12.30 -2.92
C GLY A 512 -15.51 -10.82 -2.92
N PHE A 513 -14.48 -10.45 -2.11
CA PHE A 513 -13.92 -9.10 -2.15
C PHE A 513 -13.36 -8.74 -3.54
N LEU A 514 -12.64 -9.64 -4.20
CA LEU A 514 -12.14 -9.40 -5.56
C LEU A 514 -13.28 -9.15 -6.55
N LYS A 515 -14.37 -9.94 -6.50
CA LYS A 515 -15.55 -9.75 -7.35
C LYS A 515 -16.23 -8.39 -7.11
N ARG A 516 -16.34 -7.96 -5.86
CA ARG A 516 -16.86 -6.62 -5.51
C ARG A 516 -15.94 -5.51 -6.04
N THR A 517 -14.61 -5.70 -5.89
CA THR A 517 -13.61 -4.76 -6.41
C THR A 517 -13.66 -4.66 -7.94
N ALA A 518 -13.84 -5.78 -8.66
CA ALA A 518 -13.98 -5.76 -10.10
C ALA A 518 -15.20 -4.91 -10.56
N ARG A 519 -16.31 -4.95 -9.82
CA ARG A 519 -17.44 -4.05 -10.10
C ARG A 519 -17.11 -2.59 -9.80
N LEU A 520 -16.36 -2.34 -8.71
CA LEU A 520 -15.93 -0.99 -8.36
C LEU A 520 -15.04 -0.37 -9.44
N THR A 521 -14.20 -1.15 -10.13
CA THR A 521 -13.34 -0.63 -11.20
C THR A 521 -14.12 -0.05 -12.38
N ARG A 522 -15.39 -0.39 -12.57
CA ARG A 522 -16.25 0.27 -13.57
C ARG A 522 -16.45 1.75 -13.27
N ILE A 523 -16.51 2.13 -11.98
CA ILE A 523 -16.56 3.55 -11.59
C ILE A 523 -15.21 4.22 -11.90
N TYR A 524 -14.06 3.53 -11.69
CA TYR A 524 -12.76 4.07 -12.07
C TYR A 524 -12.67 4.33 -13.57
N GLN A 525 -13.14 3.39 -14.39
CA GLN A 525 -13.22 3.53 -15.86
C GLN A 525 -14.09 4.72 -16.27
N LEU A 526 -15.29 4.84 -15.69
CA LEU A 526 -16.20 5.97 -15.95
C LEU A 526 -15.56 7.31 -15.60
N LYS A 527 -14.79 7.36 -14.50
CA LYS A 527 -14.04 8.55 -14.07
C LYS A 527 -12.75 8.81 -14.87
N GLY A 528 -12.35 7.91 -15.75
CA GLY A 528 -11.07 7.98 -16.47
C GLY A 528 -9.85 7.85 -15.55
N TRP A 529 -10.00 7.26 -14.36
CA TRP A 529 -8.91 7.00 -13.44
C TRP A 529 -8.06 5.83 -13.91
N ASN A 530 -6.76 5.99 -13.93
CA ASN A 530 -5.86 4.89 -14.16
C ASN A 530 -5.83 3.95 -12.94
N TYR A 531 -5.77 2.64 -13.17
CA TYR A 531 -5.71 1.66 -12.08
C TYR A 531 -4.96 0.40 -12.51
N ALA A 532 -4.36 -0.29 -11.56
CA ALA A 532 -3.69 -1.55 -11.83
C ALA A 532 -4.70 -2.68 -12.10
N THR A 533 -4.50 -3.38 -13.19
CA THR A 533 -5.43 -4.42 -13.67
C THR A 533 -5.12 -5.82 -13.18
N HIS A 534 -4.20 -5.97 -12.23
CA HIS A 534 -3.72 -7.27 -11.70
C HIS A 534 -4.83 -8.22 -11.25
N ILE A 535 -5.96 -7.69 -10.75
CA ILE A 535 -7.11 -8.50 -10.33
C ILE A 535 -7.75 -9.28 -11.49
N PHE A 536 -7.50 -8.86 -12.73
CA PHE A 536 -8.00 -9.50 -13.95
C PHE A 536 -6.99 -10.45 -14.58
N ASP A 537 -5.77 -10.56 -14.04
CA ASP A 537 -4.75 -11.46 -14.51
C ASP A 537 -5.14 -12.93 -14.21
N VAL A 538 -4.46 -13.84 -14.88
CA VAL A 538 -4.61 -15.27 -14.58
C VAL A 538 -3.89 -15.55 -13.25
N ASN A 539 -4.64 -16.04 -12.28
CA ASN A 539 -4.07 -16.53 -11.03
C ASN A 539 -3.49 -17.93 -11.27
N VAL A 540 -2.17 -18.03 -11.35
CA VAL A 540 -1.44 -19.28 -11.61
C VAL A 540 -0.85 -19.80 -10.31
N ASN A 541 -1.14 -21.07 -10.00
CA ASN A 541 -0.47 -21.78 -8.93
C ASN A 541 0.27 -22.99 -9.50
N ILE A 542 1.57 -23.04 -9.25
CA ILE A 542 2.46 -24.16 -9.65
C ILE A 542 2.90 -24.84 -8.36
N ALA A 543 2.61 -26.13 -8.27
CA ALA A 543 2.90 -26.93 -7.09
C ALA A 543 3.69 -28.19 -7.45
N PRO A 544 4.81 -28.48 -6.74
CA PRO A 544 5.54 -29.75 -6.88
C PRO A 544 4.67 -30.94 -6.44
N ASN A 545 4.50 -31.92 -7.32
CA ASN A 545 3.86 -33.17 -6.99
C ASN A 545 4.95 -34.27 -6.77
N THR A 546 5.26 -34.47 -5.50
CA THR A 546 6.34 -35.41 -5.12
C THR A 546 6.00 -36.90 -5.38
N GLU A 547 4.74 -37.23 -5.68
CA GLU A 547 4.35 -38.59 -6.03
C GLU A 547 4.64 -38.89 -7.50
N THR A 548 4.29 -37.94 -8.39
CA THR A 548 4.47 -38.07 -9.83
C THR A 548 5.82 -37.56 -10.31
N GLY A 549 6.53 -36.75 -9.50
CA GLY A 549 7.78 -36.09 -9.88
C GLY A 549 7.57 -34.99 -10.93
N LYS A 550 6.37 -34.40 -11.02
CA LYS A 550 5.98 -33.37 -11.98
C LYS A 550 5.47 -32.12 -11.25
N LEU A 551 5.27 -31.04 -11.99
CA LEU A 551 4.65 -29.82 -11.47
C LEU A 551 3.20 -29.78 -11.92
N ASP A 552 2.28 -29.66 -10.97
CA ASP A 552 0.87 -29.45 -11.25
C ASP A 552 0.58 -27.97 -11.32
N VAL A 553 -0.04 -27.51 -12.41
CA VAL A 553 -0.42 -26.12 -12.65
C VAL A 553 -1.92 -25.99 -12.58
N THR A 554 -2.41 -25.11 -11.72
CA THR A 554 -3.79 -24.67 -11.70
C THR A 554 -3.88 -23.19 -12.06
N ALA A 555 -4.88 -22.84 -12.85
CA ALA A 555 -5.12 -21.46 -13.28
C ALA A 555 -6.59 -21.10 -13.11
N SER A 556 -6.84 -19.88 -12.66
CA SER A 556 -8.19 -19.34 -12.50
C SER A 556 -8.22 -17.84 -12.81
N THR A 557 -9.40 -17.32 -13.11
CA THR A 557 -9.67 -15.90 -13.27
C THR A 557 -10.81 -15.50 -12.35
N ILE A 558 -10.93 -14.22 -12.04
CA ILE A 558 -11.94 -13.69 -11.12
C ILE A 558 -13.39 -13.88 -11.63
N ASP A 559 -13.56 -14.01 -12.93
CA ASP A 559 -14.82 -13.98 -13.67
C ASP A 559 -14.99 -15.19 -14.59
N ASP A 560 -14.23 -16.25 -14.35
CA ASP A 560 -14.22 -17.48 -15.15
C ASP A 560 -13.91 -17.25 -16.65
N ALA A 561 -13.18 -16.17 -16.96
CA ALA A 561 -12.78 -15.86 -18.33
C ALA A 561 -11.89 -16.96 -18.92
N PRO A 562 -12.03 -17.27 -20.21
CA PRO A 562 -11.21 -18.28 -20.87
C PRO A 562 -9.71 -17.95 -20.80
N VAL A 563 -8.89 -18.94 -20.42
CA VAL A 563 -7.44 -18.81 -20.33
C VAL A 563 -6.77 -19.56 -21.45
N TYR A 564 -5.79 -18.93 -22.11
CA TYR A 564 -4.95 -19.53 -23.14
C TYR A 564 -3.49 -19.52 -22.67
N TYR A 565 -2.71 -20.55 -23.08
CA TYR A 565 -1.33 -20.68 -22.62
C TYR A 565 -0.38 -21.18 -23.70
N THR A 566 0.91 -20.93 -23.50
CA THR A 566 2.05 -21.48 -24.22
C THR A 566 3.10 -22.01 -23.24
N LEU A 567 3.92 -22.97 -23.69
CA LEU A 567 5.04 -23.53 -22.92
C LEU A 567 6.42 -23.23 -23.53
N ASP A 568 6.44 -22.65 -24.70
CA ASP A 568 7.65 -22.33 -25.46
C ASP A 568 8.12 -20.87 -25.31
N GLY A 569 7.42 -20.10 -24.46
CA GLY A 569 7.72 -18.70 -24.21
C GLY A 569 7.19 -17.72 -25.26
N THR A 570 6.45 -18.18 -26.26
CA THR A 570 5.71 -17.31 -27.17
C THR A 570 4.51 -16.65 -26.47
N GLU A 571 4.04 -15.51 -26.96
CA GLU A 571 2.87 -14.86 -26.41
C GLU A 571 1.59 -15.65 -26.75
N PRO A 572 0.76 -16.00 -25.73
CA PRO A 572 -0.48 -16.70 -25.97
C PRO A 572 -1.47 -15.83 -26.75
N THR A 573 -2.21 -16.48 -27.67
CA THR A 573 -3.31 -15.89 -28.41
C THR A 573 -4.53 -16.80 -28.32
N THR A 574 -5.67 -16.41 -28.89
CA THR A 574 -6.86 -17.28 -28.97
C THR A 574 -6.66 -18.53 -29.82
N ALA A 575 -5.57 -18.62 -30.58
CA ALA A 575 -5.16 -19.81 -31.33
C ALA A 575 -4.24 -20.74 -30.53
N SER A 576 -3.74 -20.30 -29.37
CA SER A 576 -2.91 -21.10 -28.47
C SER A 576 -3.74 -22.16 -27.73
N SER A 577 -3.07 -23.03 -26.99
CA SER A 577 -3.74 -24.04 -26.16
C SER A 577 -4.65 -23.38 -25.11
N LYS A 578 -5.89 -23.83 -25.04
CA LYS A 578 -6.83 -23.38 -24.02
C LYS A 578 -6.64 -24.20 -22.75
N TYR A 579 -6.57 -23.50 -21.61
CA TYR A 579 -6.55 -24.14 -20.31
C TYR A 579 -7.96 -24.59 -19.92
N GLU A 580 -8.13 -25.88 -19.60
CA GLU A 580 -9.47 -26.40 -19.25
C GLU A 580 -9.53 -26.94 -17.81
N ASN A 581 -8.67 -27.86 -17.40
CA ASN A 581 -8.76 -28.49 -16.07
C ASN A 581 -7.40 -29.04 -15.58
N GLY A 582 -6.46 -28.15 -15.34
CA GLY A 582 -5.13 -28.52 -14.89
C GLY A 582 -4.16 -28.75 -16.04
N LEU A 583 -2.91 -28.49 -15.77
CA LEU A 583 -1.78 -28.67 -16.67
C LEU A 583 -0.65 -29.30 -15.85
N THR A 584 0.01 -30.28 -16.42
CA THR A 584 1.17 -30.92 -15.78
C THR A 584 2.44 -30.63 -16.59
N ILE A 585 3.49 -30.19 -15.91
CA ILE A 585 4.80 -29.86 -16.50
C ILE A 585 5.82 -30.88 -16.02
N ASP A 586 6.56 -31.48 -16.97
CA ASP A 586 7.60 -32.50 -16.72
C ASP A 586 8.91 -32.21 -17.45
N ALA A 587 9.07 -31.03 -17.99
CA ALA A 587 10.28 -30.53 -18.63
C ALA A 587 10.47 -29.03 -18.42
N ALA A 588 11.71 -28.55 -18.60
CA ALA A 588 12.00 -27.11 -18.57
C ALA A 588 11.21 -26.38 -19.66
N CYS A 589 10.55 -25.26 -19.28
CA CYS A 589 9.72 -24.50 -20.18
C CYS A 589 9.55 -23.05 -19.70
N VAL A 590 8.97 -22.21 -20.56
CA VAL A 590 8.49 -20.88 -20.19
C VAL A 590 6.98 -20.87 -20.35
N LEU A 591 6.27 -21.02 -19.23
CA LEU A 591 4.82 -20.93 -19.20
C LEU A 591 4.40 -19.47 -19.33
N ARG A 592 3.51 -19.18 -20.28
CA ARG A 592 2.79 -17.91 -20.37
C ARG A 592 1.30 -18.15 -20.43
N MET A 593 0.53 -17.35 -19.68
CA MET A 593 -0.93 -17.45 -19.63
C MET A 593 -1.59 -16.09 -19.80
N MET A 594 -2.72 -16.07 -20.50
CA MET A 594 -3.53 -14.86 -20.75
C MET A 594 -5.02 -15.19 -20.66
N ALA A 595 -5.79 -14.39 -19.97
CA ALA A 595 -7.24 -14.43 -19.98
C ALA A 595 -7.80 -13.52 -21.08
N VAL A 596 -8.84 -13.99 -21.78
CA VAL A 596 -9.48 -13.27 -22.90
C VAL A 596 -10.88 -12.83 -22.50
N ARG A 597 -11.18 -11.55 -22.68
CA ARG A 597 -12.49 -10.94 -22.39
C ARG A 597 -12.95 -10.04 -23.55
N PRO A 598 -14.25 -9.79 -23.67
CA PRO A 598 -14.77 -8.85 -24.67
C PRO A 598 -14.17 -7.44 -24.56
N GLU A 599 -13.93 -7.00 -23.33
CA GLU A 599 -13.41 -5.65 -23.01
C GLU A 599 -11.88 -5.55 -23.21
N GLY A 600 -11.19 -6.67 -23.38
CA GLY A 600 -9.75 -6.74 -23.55
C GLY A 600 -9.10 -7.92 -22.83
N ASN A 601 -7.91 -8.27 -23.25
CA ASN A 601 -7.15 -9.36 -22.65
C ASN A 601 -6.48 -8.93 -21.33
N SER A 602 -6.26 -9.89 -20.44
CA SER A 602 -5.41 -9.67 -19.26
C SER A 602 -3.96 -9.40 -19.66
N ARG A 603 -3.17 -8.93 -18.71
CA ARG A 603 -1.70 -9.01 -18.83
C ARG A 603 -1.30 -10.48 -18.96
N ILE A 604 -0.11 -10.71 -19.54
CA ILE A 604 0.43 -12.05 -19.69
C ILE A 604 1.19 -12.43 -18.42
N THR A 605 0.71 -13.43 -17.71
CA THR A 605 1.45 -14.05 -16.61
C THR A 605 2.56 -14.91 -17.17
N ARG A 606 3.79 -14.79 -16.63
CA ARG A 606 4.96 -15.52 -17.10
C ARG A 606 5.67 -16.21 -15.93
N ASP A 607 5.98 -17.49 -16.12
CA ASP A 607 6.79 -18.30 -15.21
C ASP A 607 7.86 -19.08 -15.99
N SER A 608 9.13 -18.91 -15.61
CA SER A 608 10.25 -19.68 -16.17
C SER A 608 10.51 -20.88 -15.25
N ILE A 609 10.43 -22.07 -15.81
CA ILE A 609 10.55 -23.35 -15.08
C ILE A 609 11.86 -24.02 -15.48
N ALA A 610 12.76 -24.18 -14.52
CA ALA A 610 14.03 -24.90 -14.64
C ALA A 610 13.86 -26.34 -14.13
N PHE A 611 13.33 -27.22 -14.97
CA PHE A 611 13.10 -28.61 -14.59
C PHE A 611 14.40 -29.40 -14.53
N SER A 612 14.69 -30.06 -13.42
CA SER A 612 15.91 -30.80 -13.15
C SER A 612 15.64 -32.09 -12.39
N LYS A 613 16.67 -32.86 -12.06
CA LYS A 613 16.55 -34.12 -11.29
C LYS A 613 16.08 -33.86 -9.84
N SER A 614 16.26 -32.68 -9.30
CA SER A 614 15.74 -32.25 -7.98
C SER A 614 14.30 -31.77 -8.02
N THR A 615 13.80 -31.35 -9.17
CA THR A 615 12.45 -30.75 -9.29
C THR A 615 11.37 -31.72 -8.86
N ALA A 616 10.44 -31.26 -8.05
CA ALA A 616 9.34 -32.02 -7.45
C ALA A 616 9.79 -33.23 -6.61
N LYS A 617 10.99 -33.17 -6.03
CA LYS A 617 11.47 -34.20 -5.10
C LYS A 617 11.21 -33.79 -3.65
N PRO A 618 11.00 -34.77 -2.75
CA PRO A 618 10.94 -34.48 -1.31
C PRO A 618 12.25 -33.86 -0.83
N ILE A 619 12.10 -32.76 -0.03
CA ILE A 619 13.22 -32.03 0.55
C ILE A 619 13.00 -31.84 2.04
N THR A 620 14.07 -31.95 2.82
CA THR A 620 14.07 -31.73 4.27
C THR A 620 15.11 -30.70 4.62
N MET A 621 14.71 -29.60 5.30
CA MET A 621 15.64 -28.65 5.84
C MET A 621 16.23 -29.16 7.14
N LEU A 622 17.57 -29.07 7.29
CA LEU A 622 18.29 -29.40 8.53
C LEU A 622 18.52 -28.15 9.41
N GLN A 623 18.36 -26.97 8.83
CA GLN A 623 18.42 -25.68 9.52
C GLN A 623 17.13 -24.89 9.30
N PRO A 624 16.68 -24.06 10.26
CA PRO A 624 15.44 -23.30 10.14
C PRO A 624 15.53 -22.22 9.05
N ILE A 625 14.46 -22.07 8.28
CA ILE A 625 14.28 -20.95 7.37
C ILE A 625 13.90 -19.70 8.19
N ASN A 626 14.35 -18.52 7.78
CA ASN A 626 14.00 -17.27 8.42
C ASN A 626 12.50 -16.98 8.24
N LYS A 627 11.74 -16.84 9.34
CA LYS A 627 10.28 -16.74 9.37
C LYS A 627 9.69 -15.70 8.42
N PRO A 628 10.16 -14.44 8.35
CA PRO A 628 9.64 -13.44 7.42
C PRO A 628 9.77 -13.81 5.93
N TYR A 629 10.70 -14.72 5.59
CA TYR A 629 11.00 -15.15 4.21
C TYR A 629 10.83 -16.67 4.01
N GLU A 630 9.99 -17.31 4.82
CA GLU A 630 9.71 -18.76 4.71
C GLU A 630 8.81 -19.09 3.53
N PHE A 631 7.84 -18.23 3.19
CA PHE A 631 6.90 -18.37 2.09
C PHE A 631 6.32 -19.79 1.94
N LYS A 632 6.73 -20.52 0.85
CA LYS A 632 6.34 -21.91 0.59
C LYS A 632 7.22 -22.93 1.33
N GLY A 633 8.18 -22.47 2.14
CA GLY A 633 9.11 -23.30 2.87
C GLY A 633 10.13 -24.00 1.98
N ALA A 634 10.58 -25.18 2.42
CA ALA A 634 11.61 -25.96 1.74
C ALA A 634 11.30 -26.28 0.27
N THR A 635 10.02 -26.38 -0.09
CA THR A 635 9.60 -26.74 -1.47
C THR A 635 10.03 -25.69 -2.49
N THR A 636 10.28 -24.44 -2.08
CA THR A 636 10.83 -23.38 -2.93
C THR A 636 12.16 -23.78 -3.57
N LEU A 637 12.97 -24.62 -2.90
CA LEU A 637 14.26 -25.06 -3.41
C LEU A 637 14.18 -26.17 -4.48
N VAL A 638 12.99 -26.71 -4.74
CA VAL A 638 12.77 -27.83 -5.67
C VAL A 638 11.47 -27.66 -6.48
N ASP A 639 10.93 -26.45 -6.55
CA ASP A 639 9.70 -26.17 -7.31
C ASP A 639 9.96 -25.82 -8.78
N GLY A 640 11.22 -25.80 -9.20
CA GLY A 640 11.65 -25.49 -10.56
C GLY A 640 11.50 -24.00 -10.91
N MET A 641 11.16 -23.14 -9.94
CA MET A 641 10.88 -21.72 -10.19
C MET A 641 12.08 -20.87 -9.87
N THR A 642 12.51 -20.05 -10.82
CA THR A 642 13.63 -19.14 -10.61
C THR A 642 13.16 -17.75 -10.16
N GLY A 643 13.85 -17.19 -9.17
CA GLY A 643 13.61 -15.84 -8.68
C GLY A 643 14.25 -14.75 -9.57
N ASP A 644 13.68 -13.57 -9.54
CA ASP A 644 14.24 -12.32 -10.07
C ASP A 644 15.02 -11.56 -8.97
N ARG A 645 15.45 -10.33 -9.27
CA ARG A 645 16.16 -9.50 -8.30
C ARG A 645 15.32 -9.01 -7.11
N ASN A 646 14.01 -9.12 -7.18
CA ASN A 646 13.15 -8.81 -6.05
C ASN A 646 12.94 -10.04 -5.16
N TYR A 647 13.88 -10.29 -4.25
CA TYR A 647 13.86 -11.45 -3.34
C TYR A 647 12.63 -11.47 -2.38
N LYS A 648 11.80 -10.40 -2.35
CA LYS A 648 10.60 -10.30 -1.50
C LYS A 648 9.34 -10.90 -2.15
N THR A 649 9.44 -11.46 -3.37
CA THR A 649 8.29 -11.97 -4.16
C THR A 649 7.82 -13.37 -3.82
N GLY A 650 8.51 -14.08 -2.90
CA GLY A 650 8.21 -15.47 -2.53
C GLY A 650 8.81 -16.52 -3.45
N ARG A 651 9.76 -16.11 -4.32
CA ARG A 651 10.59 -17.01 -5.15
C ARG A 651 11.93 -17.36 -4.49
N TRP A 652 12.22 -16.81 -3.34
CA TRP A 652 13.44 -16.95 -2.56
C TRP A 652 13.08 -17.31 -1.14
N ILE A 653 13.88 -18.14 -0.49
CA ILE A 653 13.86 -18.32 0.97
C ILE A 653 15.15 -17.83 1.57
N ALA A 654 15.11 -17.38 2.83
CA ALA A 654 16.26 -16.76 3.47
C ALA A 654 16.75 -17.51 4.71
N PHE A 655 18.05 -17.37 4.94
CA PHE A 655 18.74 -17.87 6.14
C PHE A 655 19.45 -16.67 6.81
N TYR A 656 19.36 -16.59 8.13
CA TYR A 656 19.95 -15.51 8.92
C TYR A 656 20.49 -16.06 10.23
N LYS A 657 21.77 -15.85 10.51
CA LYS A 657 22.52 -16.42 11.64
C LYS A 657 22.75 -17.93 11.55
N ASN A 658 22.31 -18.57 10.51
CA ASN A 658 22.52 -19.98 10.22
C ASN A 658 22.74 -20.18 8.72
N ASP A 659 23.30 -21.33 8.36
CA ASP A 659 23.56 -21.73 6.98
C ASP A 659 22.31 -22.38 6.35
N MET A 660 22.23 -22.40 5.02
CA MET A 660 21.29 -23.25 4.32
C MET A 660 21.82 -24.71 4.34
N GLU A 661 21.02 -25.64 4.86
CA GLU A 661 21.36 -27.05 4.85
C GLU A 661 20.11 -27.88 4.56
N ALA A 662 20.11 -28.60 3.44
CA ALA A 662 18.96 -29.37 2.96
C ALA A 662 19.35 -30.74 2.45
N VAL A 663 18.45 -31.72 2.62
CA VAL A 663 18.57 -33.09 2.04
C VAL A 663 17.42 -33.31 1.07
N ILE A 664 17.75 -33.67 -0.18
CA ILE A 664 16.82 -34.02 -1.24
C ILE A 664 16.78 -35.52 -1.39
N ASP A 665 15.59 -36.15 -1.38
CA ASP A 665 15.38 -37.55 -1.67
C ASP A 665 14.97 -37.74 -3.16
N LEU A 666 15.87 -38.20 -4.00
CA LEU A 666 15.62 -38.44 -5.42
C LEU A 666 14.65 -39.60 -5.66
N LYS A 667 14.15 -40.28 -4.58
CA LYS A 667 13.27 -41.43 -4.55
C LYS A 667 13.95 -42.74 -4.99
N GLU A 668 14.83 -42.69 -5.97
CA GLU A 668 15.61 -43.81 -6.49
C GLU A 668 17.05 -43.39 -6.73
N ALA A 669 17.93 -44.39 -6.87
CA ALA A 669 19.33 -44.13 -7.17
C ALA A 669 19.48 -43.53 -8.58
N THR A 670 19.68 -42.22 -8.62
CA THR A 670 19.77 -41.38 -9.82
C THR A 670 21.21 -40.91 -10.00
N GLU A 671 21.70 -40.96 -11.24
CA GLU A 671 23.03 -40.43 -11.57
C GLU A 671 22.99 -38.91 -11.63
N ILE A 672 23.90 -38.25 -10.91
CA ILE A 672 24.11 -36.79 -10.92
C ILE A 672 25.59 -36.47 -11.10
N SER A 673 25.91 -35.37 -11.78
CA SER A 673 27.27 -34.90 -12.03
C SER A 673 27.46 -33.39 -11.77
N SER A 674 26.41 -32.66 -11.46
CA SER A 674 26.50 -31.28 -11.09
C SER A 674 25.37 -30.84 -10.17
N MET A 675 25.66 -29.77 -9.40
CA MET A 675 24.69 -29.04 -8.63
C MET A 675 24.83 -27.53 -8.92
N THR A 676 23.72 -26.86 -9.21
CA THR A 676 23.67 -25.40 -9.36
C THR A 676 22.77 -24.81 -8.28
N LEU A 677 23.24 -23.71 -7.67
CA LEU A 677 22.54 -22.93 -6.67
C LEU A 677 22.64 -21.45 -7.04
N ARG A 678 21.56 -20.70 -6.84
CA ARG A 678 21.54 -19.26 -7.09
C ARG A 678 21.33 -18.49 -5.78
N THR A 679 22.00 -17.34 -5.66
CA THR A 679 21.85 -16.43 -4.53
C THR A 679 21.47 -15.02 -5.01
N CYS A 680 20.62 -14.33 -4.26
CA CYS A 680 20.28 -12.94 -4.55
C CYS A 680 21.03 -12.01 -3.59
N VAL A 681 21.77 -11.05 -4.15
CA VAL A 681 22.59 -10.11 -3.39
C VAL A 681 22.05 -8.70 -3.54
N GLU A 682 21.73 -8.08 -2.40
CA GLU A 682 21.41 -6.67 -2.25
C GLU A 682 22.06 -6.18 -0.95
N LYS A 683 23.29 -5.67 -1.05
CA LYS A 683 24.13 -5.33 0.11
C LYS A 683 23.47 -4.29 1.01
N GLY A 684 22.77 -3.31 0.43
CA GLY A 684 22.04 -2.30 1.20
C GLY A 684 21.00 -2.90 2.17
N ASP A 685 20.41 -4.03 1.81
CA ASP A 685 19.44 -4.79 2.62
C ASP A 685 20.10 -5.93 3.43
N TRP A 686 21.40 -5.89 3.63
CA TRP A 686 22.21 -6.90 4.35
C TRP A 686 22.16 -8.29 3.71
N THR A 687 21.91 -8.38 2.42
CA THR A 687 21.83 -9.64 1.66
C THR A 687 23.15 -9.88 0.95
N PHE A 688 23.82 -10.97 1.28
CA PHE A 688 25.16 -11.31 0.82
C PHE A 688 25.19 -12.65 0.07
N ASP A 689 26.20 -12.81 -0.78
CA ASP A 689 26.47 -14.07 -1.45
C ASP A 689 26.96 -15.15 -0.48
N THR A 690 26.84 -16.43 -0.88
CA THR A 690 27.32 -17.55 -0.07
C THR A 690 28.84 -17.52 0.12
N ARG A 691 29.30 -17.99 1.27
CA ARG A 691 30.73 -18.10 1.62
C ARG A 691 31.33 -19.46 1.22
N GLY A 692 30.50 -20.37 0.74
CA GLY A 692 30.93 -21.67 0.27
C GLY A 692 29.79 -22.65 0.14
N ILE A 693 29.95 -23.62 -0.73
CA ILE A 693 28.97 -24.66 -1.00
C ILE A 693 29.61 -26.03 -0.87
N THR A 694 28.90 -26.98 -0.27
CA THR A 694 29.29 -28.39 -0.17
C THR A 694 28.15 -29.29 -0.65
N VAL A 695 28.47 -30.26 -1.47
CA VAL A 695 27.55 -31.31 -1.93
C VAL A 695 28.00 -32.66 -1.41
N GLU A 696 27.12 -33.36 -0.72
CA GLU A 696 27.34 -34.69 -0.17
C GLU A 696 26.23 -35.64 -0.67
N VAL A 697 26.56 -36.91 -0.88
CA VAL A 697 25.65 -37.94 -1.37
C VAL A 697 25.54 -39.12 -0.41
N SER A 698 24.39 -39.77 -0.41
CA SER A 698 24.12 -40.95 0.44
C SER A 698 23.09 -41.87 -0.17
N ASP A 699 23.19 -43.14 0.12
CA ASP A 699 22.19 -44.17 -0.29
C ASP A 699 21.25 -44.53 0.87
N ASP A 700 21.63 -44.24 2.12
CA ASP A 700 20.90 -44.61 3.36
C ASP A 700 20.35 -43.45 4.16
N ASN A 701 20.57 -42.21 3.70
CA ASN A 701 20.24 -40.98 4.42
C ASN A 701 20.87 -40.83 5.81
N LYS A 702 21.97 -41.56 6.05
CA LYS A 702 22.69 -41.54 7.35
C LYS A 702 24.16 -41.23 7.15
N THR A 703 24.78 -41.92 6.19
CA THR A 703 26.20 -41.79 5.90
C THR A 703 26.38 -40.96 4.63
N PHE A 704 26.86 -39.75 4.76
CA PHE A 704 27.07 -38.83 3.64
C PHE A 704 28.55 -38.78 3.24
N LYS A 705 28.79 -38.84 1.94
CA LYS A 705 30.14 -38.70 1.34
C LYS A 705 30.18 -37.41 0.52
N LYS A 706 31.16 -36.56 0.81
CA LYS A 706 31.39 -35.36 0.06
C LYS A 706 31.85 -35.66 -1.36
N VAL A 707 31.19 -35.09 -2.37
CA VAL A 707 31.53 -35.18 -3.79
C VAL A 707 32.05 -33.89 -4.38
N ALA A 708 31.61 -32.72 -3.85
CA ALA A 708 32.13 -31.42 -4.25
C ALA A 708 32.11 -30.43 -3.08
N SER A 709 33.03 -29.49 -3.10
CA SER A 709 33.03 -28.35 -2.17
C SER A 709 33.82 -27.19 -2.76
N GLU A 710 33.29 -26.00 -2.65
CA GLU A 710 33.95 -24.75 -3.07
C GLU A 710 33.75 -23.67 -2.01
N ALA A 711 34.80 -22.89 -1.73
CA ALA A 711 34.74 -21.77 -0.80
C ALA A 711 34.85 -20.45 -1.56
N TYR A 712 34.08 -19.47 -1.16
CA TYR A 712 34.03 -18.15 -1.77
C TYR A 712 34.56 -17.08 -0.81
N PRO A 713 35.27 -16.05 -1.31
CA PRO A 713 35.76 -14.96 -0.47
C PRO A 713 34.60 -14.10 0.02
N ALA A 714 34.83 -13.32 1.09
CA ALA A 714 33.91 -12.29 1.51
C ALA A 714 33.71 -11.26 0.39
N MET A 715 32.47 -10.78 0.23
CA MET A 715 32.17 -9.77 -0.77
C MET A 715 32.92 -8.45 -0.51
N LYS A 716 33.28 -7.77 -1.58
CA LYS A 716 33.86 -6.43 -1.59
C LYS A 716 32.76 -5.39 -1.77
N GLU A 717 33.05 -4.16 -1.38
CA GLU A 717 32.17 -3.02 -1.63
C GLU A 717 31.84 -2.85 -3.13
N THR A 718 32.83 -3.11 -3.98
CA THR A 718 32.75 -2.98 -5.45
C THR A 718 32.02 -4.13 -6.17
N ASP A 719 31.73 -5.25 -5.47
CA ASP A 719 31.01 -6.36 -6.09
C ASP A 719 29.55 -5.94 -6.37
N ALA A 720 28.99 -6.42 -7.49
CA ALA A 720 27.66 -5.99 -7.92
C ALA A 720 26.54 -6.56 -7.04
N ASN A 721 25.49 -5.77 -6.84
CA ASN A 721 24.19 -6.27 -6.38
C ASN A 721 23.52 -6.97 -7.57
N GLN A 722 23.41 -8.30 -7.52
CA GLN A 722 22.86 -9.12 -8.60
C GLN A 722 22.54 -10.53 -8.11
N ILE A 723 21.99 -11.35 -9.01
CA ILE A 723 21.85 -12.78 -8.78
C ILE A 723 23.18 -13.44 -9.17
N TYR A 724 23.78 -14.15 -8.22
CA TYR A 724 24.95 -14.99 -8.44
C TYR A 724 24.52 -16.43 -8.69
N THR A 725 25.22 -17.12 -9.57
CA THR A 725 24.98 -18.55 -9.92
C THR A 725 26.24 -19.33 -9.66
N HIS A 726 26.13 -20.34 -8.80
CA HIS A 726 27.23 -21.21 -8.40
C HIS A 726 26.96 -22.63 -8.93
N THR A 727 27.86 -23.16 -9.74
CA THR A 727 27.75 -24.51 -10.29
C THR A 727 28.97 -25.33 -9.87
N LEU A 728 28.75 -26.37 -9.09
CA LEU A 728 29.76 -27.36 -8.73
C LEU A 728 29.59 -28.60 -9.62
N THR A 729 30.66 -28.96 -10.32
CA THR A 729 30.73 -30.20 -11.12
C THR A 729 31.57 -31.24 -10.41
N PHE A 730 31.19 -32.50 -10.55
CA PHE A 730 31.88 -33.64 -9.96
C PHE A 730 31.76 -34.90 -10.85
N ASP A 731 32.56 -35.90 -10.59
CA ASP A 731 32.44 -37.17 -11.30
C ASP A 731 31.01 -37.73 -11.17
N PRO A 732 30.42 -38.30 -12.24
CA PRO A 732 29.09 -38.87 -12.18
C PRO A 732 28.97 -39.88 -11.03
N VAL A 733 27.98 -39.68 -10.18
CA VAL A 733 27.69 -40.53 -9.03
C VAL A 733 26.22 -40.91 -9.02
N LYS A 734 25.94 -42.19 -8.80
CA LYS A 734 24.59 -42.70 -8.65
C LYS A 734 24.23 -42.76 -7.18
N THR A 735 23.21 -42.02 -6.78
CA THR A 735 22.83 -41.83 -5.36
C THR A 735 21.33 -41.55 -5.22
N ARG A 736 20.77 -41.80 -4.04
CA ARG A 736 19.37 -41.50 -3.73
C ARG A 736 19.24 -40.19 -2.96
N TYR A 737 20.13 -39.88 -2.02
CA TYR A 737 20.02 -38.67 -1.18
C TYR A 737 21.15 -37.71 -1.50
N VAL A 738 20.82 -36.44 -1.64
CA VAL A 738 21.79 -35.39 -1.88
C VAL A 738 21.63 -34.34 -0.78
N LYS A 739 22.69 -34.10 -0.01
CA LYS A 739 22.76 -33.03 0.97
C LYS A 739 23.51 -31.83 0.36
N VAL A 740 22.91 -30.65 0.41
CA VAL A 740 23.52 -29.40 -0.02
C VAL A 740 23.61 -28.46 1.15
N THR A 741 24.82 -27.92 1.37
CA THR A 741 25.09 -26.89 2.38
C THR A 741 25.59 -25.65 1.67
N ALA A 742 24.99 -24.47 1.94
CA ALA A 742 25.50 -23.17 1.52
C ALA A 742 25.73 -22.28 2.75
N LEU A 743 26.97 -21.85 2.91
CA LEU A 743 27.41 -21.07 4.07
C LEU A 743 26.99 -19.61 3.93
N SER A 744 26.32 -19.06 4.93
CA SER A 744 25.94 -17.65 4.98
C SER A 744 27.08 -16.75 5.45
N GLU A 745 26.99 -15.43 5.18
CA GLU A 745 27.92 -14.44 5.73
C GLU A 745 27.64 -14.21 7.22
N GLN A 746 28.52 -14.72 8.08
CA GLN A 746 28.36 -14.58 9.54
C GLN A 746 28.94 -13.28 10.10
N ASN A 747 29.78 -12.59 9.32
CA ASN A 747 30.43 -11.35 9.73
C ASN A 747 30.48 -10.39 8.54
N ILE A 748 29.47 -9.55 8.40
CA ILE A 748 29.42 -8.51 7.37
C ILE A 748 30.73 -7.72 7.36
N PRO A 749 31.37 -7.53 6.19
CA PRO A 749 32.68 -6.91 6.08
C PRO A 749 32.76 -5.48 6.62
N ALA A 750 33.98 -5.05 6.98
CA ALA A 750 34.24 -3.77 7.66
C ALA A 750 33.84 -2.51 6.84
N TRP A 751 33.73 -2.61 5.52
CA TRP A 751 33.32 -1.50 4.66
C TRP A 751 31.82 -1.20 4.73
N HIS A 752 31.00 -2.13 5.25
CA HIS A 752 29.54 -2.02 5.29
C HIS A 752 29.05 -1.48 6.64
N GLY A 753 27.95 -0.70 6.62
CA GLY A 753 27.34 -0.14 7.86
C GLY A 753 26.94 -1.19 8.90
N GLY A 754 26.57 -2.40 8.46
CA GLY A 754 26.23 -3.54 9.31
C GLY A 754 27.42 -4.41 9.75
N LYS A 755 28.65 -3.93 9.65
CA LYS A 755 29.88 -4.68 9.96
C LYS A 755 29.80 -5.47 11.26
N GLY A 756 30.28 -6.72 11.21
CA GLY A 756 30.36 -7.60 12.38
C GLY A 756 29.05 -8.32 12.73
N ASN A 757 27.92 -7.94 12.08
CA ASN A 757 26.67 -8.66 12.20
C ASN A 757 26.58 -9.77 11.14
N PRO A 758 25.72 -10.79 11.30
CA PRO A 758 25.42 -11.74 10.25
C PRO A 758 24.62 -11.09 9.12
N GLY A 759 24.88 -11.54 7.89
CA GLY A 759 24.09 -11.20 6.70
C GLY A 759 23.02 -12.23 6.40
N PHE A 760 22.05 -11.86 5.56
CA PHE A 760 21.08 -12.78 4.99
C PHE A 760 21.67 -13.53 3.80
N LEU A 761 21.35 -14.82 3.68
CA LEU A 761 21.57 -15.64 2.48
C LEU A 761 20.21 -15.95 1.88
N PHE A 762 19.94 -15.48 0.65
CA PHE A 762 18.73 -15.80 -0.11
C PHE A 762 19.06 -16.84 -1.20
N VAL A 763 18.27 -17.93 -1.24
CA VAL A 763 18.40 -19.03 -2.20
C VAL A 763 17.04 -19.32 -2.84
N ASP A 764 16.99 -19.59 -4.16
CA ASP A 764 15.73 -19.87 -4.88
C ASP A 764 15.57 -21.35 -5.25
N GLU A 765 16.56 -21.98 -5.88
CA GLU A 765 16.45 -23.32 -6.46
C GLU A 765 17.76 -24.10 -6.30
N ILE A 766 17.66 -25.41 -6.04
CA ILE A 766 18.76 -26.35 -6.10
C ILE A 766 18.57 -27.23 -7.33
N VAL A 767 19.37 -26.98 -8.37
CA VAL A 767 19.30 -27.71 -9.64
C VAL A 767 20.32 -28.84 -9.65
N LEU A 768 19.89 -30.10 -9.80
CA LEU A 768 20.74 -31.27 -9.91
C LEU A 768 20.69 -31.83 -11.36
N ASN A 769 21.85 -32.06 -11.99
CA ASN A 769 21.96 -32.60 -13.34
C ASN A 769 22.93 -33.79 -13.43
#